data_56dbaf0d5372b7abb85f62f7338cc8d2
#
_entry.id   56dbaf0d5372b7abb85f62f7338cc8d2
#
_cell.length_a   1.000
_cell.length_b   1.000
_cell.length_c   1.000
_cell.angle_alpha   90.00
_cell.angle_beta   90.00
_cell.angle_gamma   90.00
#
_symmetry.space_group_name_H-M   'P 1'
#
loop_
_entity.id
_entity.type
_entity.pdbx_description
1 polymer ?
#
loop_
_entity_poly.entity_id
_entity_poly.type
_entity_poly.pdbx_seq_one_letter_code
_entity_poly.pdbx_strand_id
1 'polypeptide(L)'
;MSDQITLTLPDGSTKELPTGSTTADLASSIGARLAKAALAAKVNGEVVDLNRELPDGASVAIVTADSDDGRHVLRHSTAHVLAQAVCDLWPGAKYAIGPAIDNGFYYDFELPDGARFTDSDLPRIEARMAEIVKANQSFVRGELALDEGLALFADQPFKVEIINGVGGREDAAEGGGGTIVSYYRNQAAVDGAEVPNNSGFVDLCRGPHVPSTGRLGSFKLMKVAGAYWRGDEKRPMLQRIYGTAWESNKALQEHLTRLEEAEKRDHRKLAVELDLLSFPHELGGGLAVWHPKGAIIRKLMEDESRSRHAAGGYEFAYTPHLANARLFETSGHLSFYKDGMYPPMEMDNGTYYPKPMNCPMHCLVFRSRQRSYRELPLRLFELGTVYRYERAGTLHGLMRIRGFTQDDAHIFCAQEQAADEIISLLHFVIEILRLFGFTDFEAMLATRDPDKSVGDDAGWADATAALVAAMEHEGLSYTVDEGGAAFYGPKIDVKVRDAIGRQWQLSTIQYDFNLPDRFDLEYVATDNTRKRPIMLHRALMGSVERFFGVLLEHYAGAFPTWLAPIQVRVLGVRDEHDSYAESVAAQCRAAGMRADLVRADEPLGARIRKAKLEKLPYVLVVGDDDVSAHTVGVNARGKDVERGVSVSDFIAAVNAEVEARA
;
A
#
# COMPACT_ATOMS: atom_id res chain seq x y z
N MET A 1 -3.58 -53.18 5.97
CA MET A 1 -3.44 -51.75 5.77
C MET A 1 -3.87 -51.50 4.36
N SER A 2 -4.71 -50.50 4.09
CA SER A 2 -5.13 -50.20 2.71
C SER A 2 -3.90 -49.78 1.91
N ASP A 3 -3.68 -50.42 0.75
CA ASP A 3 -2.59 -50.05 -0.17
C ASP A 3 -2.87 -48.70 -0.87
N GLN A 4 -3.90 -47.97 -0.43
CA GLN A 4 -4.34 -46.69 -1.04
C GLN A 4 -4.58 -45.63 0.04
N ILE A 5 -4.34 -44.39 -0.35
CA ILE A 5 -4.65 -43.17 0.39
C ILE A 5 -5.81 -42.45 -0.30
N THR A 6 -6.68 -41.78 0.48
CA THR A 6 -7.80 -40.99 -0.02
C THR A 6 -7.52 -39.49 0.19
N LEU A 7 -7.61 -38.71 -0.88
CA LEU A 7 -7.30 -37.27 -0.87
C LEU A 7 -8.56 -36.45 -1.21
N THR A 8 -8.72 -35.30 -0.60
CA THR A 8 -9.81 -34.35 -0.89
C THR A 8 -9.29 -33.22 -1.79
N LEU A 9 -9.93 -32.98 -2.92
CA LEU A 9 -9.60 -31.90 -3.87
C LEU A 9 -10.37 -30.63 -3.54
N PRO A 10 -9.97 -29.45 -4.09
CA PRO A 10 -10.61 -28.15 -3.79
C PRO A 10 -12.10 -28.07 -4.12
N ASP A 11 -12.59 -28.90 -5.06
CA ASP A 11 -14.01 -28.98 -5.42
C ASP A 11 -14.82 -29.92 -4.52
N GLY A 12 -14.19 -30.47 -3.47
CA GLY A 12 -14.79 -31.42 -2.53
C GLY A 12 -14.82 -32.88 -3.02
N SER A 13 -14.35 -33.13 -4.24
CA SER A 13 -14.24 -34.50 -4.75
C SER A 13 -13.08 -35.25 -4.07
N THR A 14 -13.17 -36.58 -4.03
CA THR A 14 -12.11 -37.43 -3.49
C THR A 14 -11.34 -38.14 -4.59
N LYS A 15 -10.07 -38.41 -4.35
CA LYS A 15 -9.17 -39.13 -5.25
C LYS A 15 -8.40 -40.20 -4.47
N GLU A 16 -8.38 -41.43 -4.97
CA GLU A 16 -7.59 -42.50 -4.39
C GLU A 16 -6.29 -42.71 -5.17
N LEU A 17 -5.19 -42.86 -4.45
CA LEU A 17 -3.86 -43.12 -4.99
C LEU A 17 -3.16 -44.21 -4.15
N PRO A 18 -2.14 -44.92 -4.69
CA PRO A 18 -1.31 -45.83 -3.91
C PRO A 18 -0.62 -45.13 -2.74
N THR A 19 -0.43 -45.82 -1.63
CA THR A 19 0.37 -45.32 -0.50
C THR A 19 1.80 -45.01 -0.96
N GLY A 20 2.36 -43.86 -0.51
CA GLY A 20 3.66 -43.34 -0.95
C GLY A 20 3.59 -42.50 -2.24
N SER A 21 2.39 -42.26 -2.79
CA SER A 21 2.22 -41.33 -3.91
C SER A 21 2.59 -39.89 -3.51
N THR A 22 3.18 -39.21 -4.45
CA THR A 22 3.60 -37.78 -4.29
C THR A 22 2.54 -36.82 -4.83
N THR A 23 2.73 -35.53 -4.56
CA THR A 23 1.89 -34.47 -5.15
C THR A 23 2.03 -34.41 -6.68
N ALA A 24 3.16 -34.83 -7.25
CA ALA A 24 3.36 -34.96 -8.70
C ALA A 24 2.53 -36.11 -9.29
N ASP A 25 2.42 -37.26 -8.57
CA ASP A 25 1.57 -38.40 -8.97
C ASP A 25 0.10 -37.99 -8.97
N LEU A 26 -0.34 -37.22 -7.96
CA LEU A 26 -1.69 -36.66 -7.94
C LEU A 26 -1.95 -35.77 -9.16
N ALA A 27 -1.06 -34.82 -9.45
CA ALA A 27 -1.18 -33.92 -10.61
C ALA A 27 -1.28 -34.71 -11.91
N SER A 28 -0.47 -35.78 -12.06
CA SER A 28 -0.46 -36.69 -13.21
C SER A 28 -1.76 -37.49 -13.32
N SER A 29 -2.31 -37.96 -12.20
CA SER A 29 -3.57 -38.71 -12.14
C SER A 29 -4.81 -37.87 -12.49
N ILE A 30 -4.74 -36.54 -12.29
CA ILE A 30 -5.81 -35.60 -12.66
C ILE A 30 -5.72 -35.30 -14.16
N GLY A 31 -4.52 -35.09 -14.70
CA GLY A 31 -4.34 -34.88 -16.12
C GLY A 31 -2.96 -34.39 -16.55
N ALA A 32 -2.52 -34.79 -17.72
CA ALA A 32 -1.19 -34.47 -18.25
C ALA A 32 -0.93 -32.96 -18.38
N ARG A 33 -1.95 -32.14 -18.67
CA ARG A 33 -1.83 -30.67 -18.74
C ARG A 33 -1.55 -30.06 -17.36
N LEU A 34 -2.25 -30.53 -16.33
CA LEU A 34 -2.05 -30.10 -14.96
C LEU A 34 -0.68 -30.54 -14.43
N ALA A 35 -0.29 -31.78 -14.66
CA ALA A 35 1.04 -32.28 -14.30
C ALA A 35 2.17 -31.44 -14.91
N LYS A 36 2.00 -31.02 -16.16
CA LYS A 36 2.97 -30.14 -16.83
C LYS A 36 2.96 -28.72 -16.26
N ALA A 37 1.81 -28.21 -15.81
CA ALA A 37 1.69 -26.84 -15.26
C ALA A 37 2.04 -26.75 -13.77
N ALA A 38 1.98 -27.86 -13.03
CA ALA A 38 2.23 -27.91 -11.59
C ALA A 38 3.64 -27.44 -11.22
N LEU A 39 3.76 -26.57 -10.23
CA LEU A 39 5.02 -26.10 -9.63
C LEU A 39 5.20 -26.61 -8.20
N ALA A 40 4.12 -26.71 -7.44
CA ALA A 40 4.04 -27.12 -6.06
C ALA A 40 2.64 -27.68 -5.77
N ALA A 41 2.35 -28.04 -4.53
CA ALA A 41 0.99 -28.35 -4.09
C ALA A 41 0.73 -27.76 -2.70
N LYS A 42 -0.53 -27.45 -2.39
CA LYS A 42 -0.99 -27.03 -1.07
C LYS A 42 -1.61 -28.24 -0.37
N VAL A 43 -0.97 -28.75 0.67
CA VAL A 43 -1.39 -29.93 1.44
C VAL A 43 -1.80 -29.46 2.83
N ASN A 44 -3.07 -29.65 3.19
CA ASN A 44 -3.65 -29.21 4.47
C ASN A 44 -3.37 -27.73 4.77
N GLY A 45 -3.34 -26.87 3.73
CA GLY A 45 -3.07 -25.44 3.85
C GLY A 45 -1.61 -25.02 3.70
N GLU A 46 -0.65 -25.95 3.77
CA GLU A 46 0.79 -25.69 3.60
C GLU A 46 1.24 -25.96 2.16
N VAL A 47 2.03 -25.03 1.58
CA VAL A 47 2.59 -25.21 0.23
C VAL A 47 3.87 -26.05 0.32
N VAL A 48 3.92 -27.14 -0.47
CA VAL A 48 5.00 -28.12 -0.46
C VAL A 48 5.49 -28.47 -1.87
N ASP A 49 6.70 -29.02 -1.96
CA ASP A 49 7.28 -29.48 -3.24
C ASP A 49 6.46 -30.59 -3.90
N LEU A 50 6.56 -30.69 -5.22
CA LEU A 50 5.89 -31.75 -5.99
C LEU A 50 6.34 -33.18 -5.67
N ASN A 51 7.51 -33.37 -5.11
CA ASN A 51 8.03 -34.68 -4.70
C ASN A 51 7.65 -35.07 -3.25
N ARG A 52 6.83 -34.27 -2.57
CA ARG A 52 6.38 -34.56 -1.22
C ARG A 52 5.35 -35.66 -1.22
N GLU A 53 5.58 -36.70 -0.39
CA GLU A 53 4.59 -37.77 -0.18
C GLU A 53 3.32 -37.25 0.46
N LEU A 54 2.18 -37.80 0.04
CA LEU A 54 0.87 -37.38 0.49
C LEU A 54 0.38 -38.22 1.67
N PRO A 55 -0.02 -37.59 2.80
CA PRO A 55 -0.65 -38.35 3.89
C PRO A 55 -2.10 -38.70 3.56
N ASP A 56 -2.57 -39.81 4.09
CA ASP A 56 -3.97 -40.26 3.94
C ASP A 56 -4.93 -39.22 4.58
N GLY A 57 -6.06 -38.97 3.93
CA GLY A 57 -7.07 -38.00 4.36
C GLY A 57 -6.72 -36.53 4.10
N ALA A 58 -5.61 -36.24 3.41
CA ALA A 58 -5.19 -34.86 3.18
C ALA A 58 -6.10 -34.10 2.20
N SER A 59 -6.27 -32.80 2.45
CA SER A 59 -6.80 -31.84 1.48
C SER A 59 -5.66 -31.32 0.60
N VAL A 60 -5.78 -31.47 -0.72
CA VAL A 60 -4.68 -31.16 -1.64
C VAL A 60 -5.14 -30.32 -2.82
N ALA A 61 -4.47 -29.19 -3.05
CA ALA A 61 -4.63 -28.34 -4.22
C ALA A 61 -3.31 -28.24 -5.01
N ILE A 62 -3.34 -28.48 -6.32
CA ILE A 62 -2.16 -28.30 -7.16
C ILE A 62 -1.93 -26.81 -7.44
N VAL A 63 -0.71 -26.35 -7.22
CA VAL A 63 -0.28 -24.97 -7.38
C VAL A 63 0.36 -24.77 -8.75
N THR A 64 -0.18 -23.84 -9.53
CA THR A 64 0.30 -23.48 -10.87
C THR A 64 0.92 -22.07 -10.86
N ALA A 65 1.73 -21.74 -11.86
CA ALA A 65 2.54 -20.52 -11.91
C ALA A 65 1.73 -19.21 -11.91
N ASP A 66 0.47 -19.25 -12.31
CA ASP A 66 -0.45 -18.11 -12.40
C ASP A 66 -1.22 -17.82 -11.11
N SER A 67 -1.10 -18.68 -10.09
CA SER A 67 -1.63 -18.44 -8.74
C SER A 67 -0.65 -17.63 -7.88
N ASP A 68 -1.14 -17.01 -6.80
CA ASP A 68 -0.29 -16.26 -5.88
C ASP A 68 0.75 -17.15 -5.18
N ASP A 69 0.32 -18.33 -4.69
CA ASP A 69 1.23 -19.34 -4.13
C ASP A 69 2.28 -19.77 -5.19
N GLY A 70 1.86 -19.96 -6.46
CA GLY A 70 2.75 -20.33 -7.56
C GLY A 70 3.77 -19.25 -7.91
N ARG A 71 3.35 -17.99 -7.94
CA ARG A 71 4.26 -16.84 -8.13
C ARG A 71 5.24 -16.70 -6.98
N HIS A 72 4.80 -16.97 -5.75
CA HIS A 72 5.69 -16.97 -4.59
C HIS A 72 6.79 -18.04 -4.73
N VAL A 73 6.44 -19.29 -5.03
CA VAL A 73 7.40 -20.39 -5.25
C VAL A 73 8.34 -20.09 -6.43
N LEU A 74 7.82 -19.51 -7.52
CA LEU A 74 8.59 -19.13 -8.68
C LEU A 74 9.63 -18.05 -8.34
N ARG A 75 9.24 -17.01 -7.60
CA ARG A 75 10.12 -15.92 -7.16
C ARG A 75 11.18 -16.41 -6.19
N HIS A 76 10.81 -17.23 -5.22
CA HIS A 76 11.74 -17.85 -4.29
C HIS A 76 12.81 -18.69 -5.02
N SER A 77 12.38 -19.53 -5.95
CA SER A 77 13.31 -20.34 -6.75
C SER A 77 14.19 -19.50 -7.66
N THR A 78 13.68 -18.38 -8.18
CA THR A 78 14.46 -17.44 -8.98
C THR A 78 15.53 -16.72 -8.12
N ALA A 79 15.23 -16.44 -6.84
CA ALA A 79 16.21 -15.89 -5.90
C ALA A 79 17.40 -16.84 -5.68
N HIS A 80 17.16 -18.16 -5.58
CA HIS A 80 18.25 -19.15 -5.51
C HIS A 80 19.10 -19.19 -6.78
N VAL A 81 18.48 -19.06 -7.97
CA VAL A 81 19.22 -18.98 -9.24
C VAL A 81 20.04 -17.69 -9.33
N LEU A 82 19.55 -16.58 -8.78
CA LEU A 82 20.33 -15.35 -8.64
C LEU A 82 21.54 -15.57 -7.74
N ALA A 83 21.37 -16.21 -6.58
CA ALA A 83 22.48 -16.49 -5.67
C ALA A 83 23.52 -17.39 -6.31
N GLN A 84 23.12 -18.46 -7.02
CA GLN A 84 24.02 -19.31 -7.79
C GLN A 84 24.77 -18.51 -8.85
N ALA A 85 24.10 -17.67 -9.64
CA ALA A 85 24.72 -16.88 -10.69
C ALA A 85 25.76 -15.89 -10.13
N VAL A 86 25.48 -15.28 -8.98
CA VAL A 86 26.45 -14.40 -8.30
C VAL A 86 27.67 -15.19 -7.80
N CYS A 87 27.49 -16.34 -7.15
CA CYS A 87 28.56 -17.18 -6.69
C CYS A 87 29.44 -17.70 -7.84
N ASP A 88 28.85 -18.01 -8.99
CA ASP A 88 29.57 -18.42 -10.20
C ASP A 88 30.41 -17.28 -10.79
N LEU A 89 29.93 -16.05 -10.76
CA LEU A 89 30.59 -14.88 -11.34
C LEU A 89 31.59 -14.22 -10.39
N TRP A 90 31.39 -14.35 -9.08
CA TRP A 90 32.25 -13.85 -8.02
C TRP A 90 32.59 -14.99 -7.02
N PRO A 91 33.56 -15.87 -7.35
CA PRO A 91 33.98 -16.91 -6.44
C PRO A 91 34.39 -16.33 -5.08
N GLY A 92 33.85 -16.91 -4.00
CA GLY A 92 34.07 -16.42 -2.64
C GLY A 92 33.02 -15.42 -2.14
N ALA A 93 32.03 -15.03 -2.95
CA ALA A 93 30.92 -14.25 -2.49
C ALA A 93 30.20 -14.92 -1.31
N LYS A 94 29.83 -14.14 -0.30
CA LYS A 94 28.98 -14.57 0.81
C LYS A 94 27.56 -14.16 0.53
N TYR A 95 26.63 -15.05 0.80
CA TYR A 95 25.20 -14.81 0.58
C TYR A 95 24.41 -15.00 1.89
N ALA A 96 23.39 -14.17 2.09
CA ALA A 96 22.64 -14.11 3.33
C ALA A 96 21.23 -14.68 3.16
N ILE A 97 20.26 -13.84 2.80
CA ILE A 97 18.84 -14.22 2.63
C ILE A 97 18.31 -13.77 1.28
N GLY A 98 17.36 -14.55 0.74
CA GLY A 98 16.73 -14.28 -0.56
C GLY A 98 15.25 -14.60 -0.61
N PRO A 99 14.38 -13.90 0.16
CA PRO A 99 12.96 -14.16 0.19
C PRO A 99 12.26 -13.67 -1.08
N ALA A 100 11.15 -14.34 -1.39
CA ALA A 100 10.14 -13.78 -2.28
C ALA A 100 9.42 -12.62 -1.57
N ILE A 101 9.06 -11.60 -2.35
CA ILE A 101 8.23 -10.47 -1.93
C ILE A 101 7.05 -10.32 -2.91
N ASP A 102 6.06 -9.49 -2.59
CA ASP A 102 4.77 -9.40 -3.32
C ASP A 102 4.89 -9.38 -4.85
N ASN A 103 5.80 -8.58 -5.41
CA ASN A 103 5.96 -8.44 -6.86
C ASN A 103 7.37 -8.80 -7.34
N GLY A 104 8.14 -9.51 -6.53
CA GLY A 104 9.52 -9.83 -6.88
C GLY A 104 10.22 -10.69 -5.85
N PHE A 105 11.52 -10.54 -5.81
CA PHE A 105 12.42 -11.18 -4.86
C PHE A 105 13.64 -10.28 -4.66
N TYR A 106 14.43 -10.56 -3.65
CA TYR A 106 15.78 -10.02 -3.54
C TYR A 106 16.74 -11.07 -3.02
N TYR A 107 18.02 -10.76 -3.08
CA TYR A 107 19.04 -11.53 -2.39
C TYR A 107 20.17 -10.61 -1.91
N ASP A 108 20.69 -10.89 -0.70
CA ASP A 108 21.72 -10.10 -0.03
C ASP A 108 23.08 -10.78 -0.12
N PHE A 109 24.10 -10.00 -0.50
CA PHE A 109 25.45 -10.48 -0.74
C PHE A 109 26.52 -9.61 -0.08
N GLU A 110 27.64 -10.26 0.26
CA GLU A 110 28.91 -9.62 0.52
C GLU A 110 29.94 -10.15 -0.52
N LEU A 111 30.48 -9.25 -1.33
CA LEU A 111 31.47 -9.63 -2.34
C LEU A 111 32.86 -9.68 -1.75
N PRO A 112 33.77 -10.55 -2.28
CA PRO A 112 35.17 -10.61 -1.86
C PRO A 112 35.89 -9.28 -2.10
N ASP A 113 36.94 -9.02 -1.33
CA ASP A 113 37.86 -7.88 -1.47
C ASP A 113 37.15 -6.49 -1.41
N GLY A 114 35.95 -6.40 -0.79
CA GLY A 114 35.19 -5.16 -0.70
C GLY A 114 34.61 -4.68 -2.02
N ALA A 115 34.53 -5.54 -3.02
CA ALA A 115 33.93 -5.24 -4.31
C ALA A 115 32.42 -4.85 -4.15
N ARG A 116 31.92 -4.08 -5.10
CA ARG A 116 30.51 -3.64 -5.08
C ARG A 116 29.85 -3.87 -6.42
N PHE A 117 28.61 -4.32 -6.39
CA PHE A 117 27.78 -4.35 -7.58
C PHE A 117 27.46 -2.93 -8.07
N THR A 118 27.35 -2.83 -9.36
CA THR A 118 26.82 -1.67 -10.08
C THR A 118 25.62 -2.11 -10.92
N ASP A 119 24.77 -1.18 -11.36
CA ASP A 119 23.68 -1.51 -12.26
C ASP A 119 24.15 -2.11 -13.58
N SER A 120 25.40 -1.85 -13.99
CA SER A 120 26.03 -2.47 -15.19
C SER A 120 26.35 -3.96 -15.03
N ASP A 121 26.36 -4.50 -13.80
CA ASP A 121 26.56 -5.93 -13.54
C ASP A 121 25.27 -6.74 -13.73
N LEU A 122 24.08 -6.10 -13.58
CA LEU A 122 22.80 -6.79 -13.66
C LEU A 122 22.59 -7.56 -14.97
N PRO A 123 22.89 -7.02 -16.16
CA PRO A 123 22.77 -7.79 -17.41
C PRO A 123 23.68 -9.02 -17.47
N ARG A 124 24.87 -8.95 -16.88
CA ARG A 124 25.82 -10.08 -16.81
C ARG A 124 25.29 -11.18 -15.90
N ILE A 125 24.72 -10.79 -14.77
CA ILE A 125 24.11 -11.73 -13.83
C ILE A 125 22.86 -12.38 -14.48
N GLU A 126 21.99 -11.60 -15.13
CA GLU A 126 20.83 -12.12 -15.87
C GLU A 126 21.23 -13.14 -16.95
N ALA A 127 22.29 -12.86 -17.68
CA ALA A 127 22.80 -13.79 -18.69
C ALA A 127 23.22 -15.13 -18.05
N ARG A 128 23.91 -15.09 -16.90
CA ARG A 128 24.30 -16.30 -16.18
C ARG A 128 23.08 -17.03 -15.60
N MET A 129 22.11 -16.32 -15.05
CA MET A 129 20.84 -16.90 -14.61
C MET A 129 20.13 -17.63 -15.77
N ALA A 130 20.08 -17.02 -16.95
CA ALA A 130 19.48 -17.64 -18.13
C ALA A 130 20.19 -18.94 -18.55
N GLU A 131 21.52 -19.02 -18.43
CA GLU A 131 22.29 -20.25 -18.66
C GLU A 131 21.92 -21.34 -17.65
N ILE A 132 21.79 -20.99 -16.36
CA ILE A 132 21.37 -21.92 -15.29
C ILE A 132 19.94 -22.45 -15.55
N VAL A 133 19.02 -21.57 -15.95
CA VAL A 133 17.64 -21.96 -16.33
C VAL A 133 17.67 -22.91 -17.51
N LYS A 134 18.45 -22.62 -18.53
CA LYS A 134 18.61 -23.49 -19.73
C LYS A 134 19.22 -24.85 -19.39
N ALA A 135 20.08 -24.91 -18.38
CA ALA A 135 20.70 -26.15 -17.90
C ALA A 135 19.70 -27.07 -17.19
N ASN A 136 18.50 -26.60 -16.88
CA ASN A 136 17.39 -27.35 -16.29
C ASN A 136 17.79 -28.17 -15.05
N GLN A 137 18.50 -27.54 -14.11
CA GLN A 137 18.97 -28.16 -12.86
C GLN A 137 17.77 -28.49 -11.95
N SER A 138 17.79 -29.64 -11.29
CA SER A 138 16.78 -30.03 -10.31
C SER A 138 17.00 -29.34 -8.98
N PHE A 139 15.94 -28.91 -8.31
CA PHE A 139 15.96 -28.48 -6.90
C PHE A 139 15.78 -29.71 -6.02
N VAL A 140 16.83 -30.10 -5.31
CA VAL A 140 16.84 -31.27 -4.44
C VAL A 140 16.89 -30.86 -2.98
N ARG A 141 15.83 -31.17 -2.23
CA ARG A 141 15.74 -30.92 -0.80
C ARG A 141 16.56 -31.97 -0.02
N GLY A 142 17.27 -31.50 1.00
CA GLY A 142 17.94 -32.35 1.98
C GLY A 142 17.75 -31.86 3.40
N GLU A 143 17.96 -32.75 4.35
CA GLU A 143 17.96 -32.45 5.78
C GLU A 143 19.24 -33.00 6.43
N LEU A 144 19.81 -32.26 7.36
CA LEU A 144 21.02 -32.58 8.07
C LEU A 144 20.84 -32.34 9.57
N ALA A 145 21.59 -33.07 10.39
CA ALA A 145 21.74 -32.70 11.78
C ALA A 145 22.44 -31.33 11.91
N LEU A 146 22.22 -30.63 13.02
CA LEU A 146 22.74 -29.28 13.25
C LEU A 146 24.23 -29.15 12.95
N ASP A 147 25.06 -30.07 13.49
CA ASP A 147 26.52 -30.06 13.31
C ASP A 147 26.93 -30.26 11.86
N GLU A 148 26.24 -31.13 11.12
CA GLU A 148 26.48 -31.36 9.70
C GLU A 148 26.03 -30.14 8.86
N GLY A 149 24.93 -29.49 9.24
CA GLY A 149 24.47 -28.24 8.62
C GLY A 149 25.46 -27.10 8.83
N LEU A 150 25.99 -26.93 10.04
CA LEU A 150 27.03 -25.96 10.33
C LEU A 150 28.31 -26.24 9.53
N ALA A 151 28.70 -27.51 9.35
CA ALA A 151 29.84 -27.89 8.54
C ALA A 151 29.64 -27.61 7.04
N LEU A 152 28.43 -27.86 6.52
CA LEU A 152 28.07 -27.58 5.12
C LEU A 152 28.17 -26.10 4.78
N PHE A 153 27.75 -25.22 5.70
CA PHE A 153 27.72 -23.77 5.52
C PHE A 153 28.87 -23.04 6.21
N ALA A 154 29.94 -23.74 6.61
CA ALA A 154 31.05 -23.16 7.37
C ALA A 154 31.68 -21.92 6.71
N ASP A 155 31.70 -21.86 5.38
CA ASP A 155 32.21 -20.74 4.59
C ASP A 155 31.20 -19.61 4.38
N GLN A 156 29.96 -19.73 4.91
CA GLN A 156 28.87 -18.75 4.75
C GLN A 156 28.45 -18.20 6.12
N PRO A 157 29.11 -17.15 6.63
CA PRO A 157 28.93 -16.68 8.01
C PRO A 157 27.48 -16.27 8.32
N PHE A 158 26.77 -15.70 7.35
CA PHE A 158 25.36 -15.32 7.54
C PHE A 158 24.46 -16.54 7.68
N LYS A 159 24.71 -17.62 6.92
CA LYS A 159 23.96 -18.89 7.06
C LYS A 159 24.27 -19.58 8.39
N VAL A 160 25.51 -19.56 8.83
CA VAL A 160 25.89 -20.08 10.16
C VAL A 160 25.14 -19.32 11.27
N GLU A 161 25.02 -18.01 11.18
CA GLU A 161 24.26 -17.21 12.16
C GLU A 161 22.77 -17.56 12.15
N ILE A 162 22.16 -17.77 10.97
CA ILE A 162 20.76 -18.19 10.84
C ILE A 162 20.55 -19.58 11.45
N ILE A 163 21.42 -20.55 11.13
CA ILE A 163 21.36 -21.91 11.68
C ILE A 163 21.38 -21.90 13.21
N ASN A 164 22.19 -21.03 13.82
CA ASN A 164 22.26 -20.86 15.27
C ASN A 164 21.04 -20.15 15.89
N GLY A 165 20.08 -19.69 15.09
CA GLY A 165 18.82 -19.13 15.57
C GLY A 165 18.94 -17.78 16.28
N VAL A 166 19.95 -16.98 16.00
CA VAL A 166 20.21 -15.67 16.63
C VAL A 166 19.07 -14.67 16.40
N GLY A 167 18.34 -14.77 15.27
CA GLY A 167 17.21 -13.92 14.90
C GLY A 167 15.83 -14.44 15.30
N GLY A 168 15.76 -15.55 16.04
CA GLY A 168 14.48 -16.08 16.52
C GLY A 168 13.51 -16.50 15.40
N ARG A 169 12.32 -15.88 15.34
CA ARG A 169 11.26 -16.24 14.37
C ARG A 169 11.71 -16.05 12.91
N GLU A 170 12.51 -15.03 12.62
CA GLU A 170 13.01 -14.75 11.26
C GLU A 170 13.94 -15.88 10.79
N ASP A 171 14.87 -16.33 11.63
CA ASP A 171 15.75 -17.44 11.31
C ASP A 171 14.99 -18.77 11.17
N ALA A 172 13.94 -18.94 11.98
CA ALA A 172 13.07 -20.11 11.87
C ALA A 172 12.33 -20.16 10.51
N ALA A 173 11.98 -19.04 9.93
CA ALA A 173 11.37 -18.98 8.58
C ALA A 173 12.35 -19.41 7.48
N GLU A 174 13.64 -19.14 7.66
CA GLU A 174 14.73 -19.53 6.74
C GLU A 174 15.28 -20.95 6.99
N GLY A 175 14.78 -21.67 8.00
CA GLY A 175 15.21 -23.04 8.30
C GLY A 175 16.26 -23.17 9.41
N GLY A 176 16.53 -22.10 10.15
CA GLY A 176 17.44 -22.08 11.29
C GLY A 176 16.76 -22.30 12.66
N GLY A 177 17.55 -22.34 13.73
CA GLY A 177 17.08 -22.41 15.12
C GLY A 177 16.53 -23.76 15.57
N GLY A 178 16.62 -24.80 14.75
CA GLY A 178 16.18 -26.17 15.05
C GLY A 178 17.32 -27.17 15.23
N THR A 179 16.98 -28.42 15.58
CA THR A 179 17.93 -29.54 15.63
C THR A 179 18.22 -30.16 14.27
N ILE A 180 17.37 -29.85 13.27
CA ILE A 180 17.47 -30.29 11.89
C ILE A 180 17.59 -29.06 11.01
N VAL A 181 18.54 -29.07 10.08
CA VAL A 181 18.82 -28.02 9.09
C VAL A 181 18.32 -28.51 7.74
N SER A 182 17.38 -27.79 7.12
CA SER A 182 16.94 -28.06 5.77
C SER A 182 17.68 -27.21 4.75
N TYR A 183 18.00 -27.78 3.61
CA TYR A 183 18.69 -27.10 2.52
C TYR A 183 18.15 -27.56 1.18
N TYR A 184 18.41 -26.76 0.13
CA TYR A 184 18.20 -27.14 -1.25
C TYR A 184 19.49 -27.06 -2.05
N ARG A 185 19.62 -28.00 -2.98
CA ARG A 185 20.74 -28.08 -3.91
C ARG A 185 20.24 -27.99 -5.34
N ASN A 186 20.87 -27.11 -6.13
CA ASN A 186 20.63 -27.05 -7.57
C ASN A 186 21.60 -28.06 -8.25
N GLN A 187 21.07 -29.16 -8.77
CA GLN A 187 21.87 -30.20 -9.40
C GLN A 187 21.62 -30.28 -10.90
N ALA A 188 22.71 -30.28 -11.69
CA ALA A 188 22.57 -30.58 -13.11
C ALA A 188 22.08 -32.03 -13.30
N ALA A 189 21.18 -32.25 -14.24
CA ALA A 189 20.78 -33.58 -14.64
C ALA A 189 22.00 -34.26 -15.31
N VAL A 190 22.50 -35.33 -14.71
CA VAL A 190 23.54 -36.17 -15.31
C VAL A 190 22.85 -37.48 -15.71
N ASP A 191 22.78 -37.73 -17.02
CA ASP A 191 22.19 -38.99 -17.53
C ASP A 191 22.94 -40.20 -16.94
N GLY A 192 22.28 -40.91 -16.03
CA GLY A 192 22.71 -42.24 -15.56
C GLY A 192 23.86 -42.31 -14.57
N ALA A 193 24.33 -41.22 -14.01
CA ALA A 193 25.37 -41.22 -12.98
C ALA A 193 24.87 -40.60 -11.65
N GLU A 194 25.29 -41.21 -10.51
CA GLU A 194 25.16 -40.54 -9.22
C GLU A 194 25.93 -39.23 -9.25
N VAL A 195 25.23 -38.11 -9.13
CA VAL A 195 25.84 -36.78 -9.02
C VAL A 195 26.59 -36.72 -7.69
N PRO A 196 27.89 -36.38 -7.65
CA PRO A 196 28.60 -36.26 -6.38
C PRO A 196 27.88 -35.31 -5.43
N ASN A 197 27.71 -35.71 -4.17
CA ASN A 197 26.99 -34.92 -3.13
C ASN A 197 27.51 -33.48 -2.93
N ASN A 198 28.64 -33.13 -3.54
CA ASN A 198 29.32 -31.81 -3.43
C ASN A 198 29.25 -30.98 -4.71
N SER A 199 28.48 -31.37 -5.74
CA SER A 199 28.36 -30.59 -6.97
C SER A 199 27.10 -29.76 -6.99
N GLY A 200 27.19 -28.49 -7.37
CA GLY A 200 26.09 -27.56 -7.52
C GLY A 200 25.97 -26.53 -6.39
N PHE A 201 25.12 -25.54 -6.59
CA PHE A 201 24.82 -24.50 -5.60
C PHE A 201 23.95 -25.05 -4.47
N VAL A 202 24.28 -24.70 -3.23
CA VAL A 202 23.54 -25.13 -2.03
C VAL A 202 23.08 -23.91 -1.27
N ASP A 203 21.84 -23.92 -0.79
CA ASP A 203 21.32 -22.86 0.06
C ASP A 203 20.54 -23.42 1.27
N LEU A 204 20.65 -22.73 2.40
CA LEU A 204 19.83 -22.97 3.60
C LEU A 204 18.42 -22.49 3.30
N CYS A 205 17.44 -23.37 3.34
CA CYS A 205 16.06 -23.04 2.96
C CYS A 205 15.06 -24.12 3.39
N ARG A 206 13.83 -23.71 3.70
CA ARG A 206 12.70 -24.62 3.94
C ARG A 206 11.95 -25.02 2.67
N GLY A 207 12.07 -24.22 1.61
CA GLY A 207 11.28 -24.36 0.41
C GLY A 207 9.87 -23.76 0.57
N PRO A 208 8.90 -24.14 -0.28
CA PRO A 208 9.11 -25.04 -1.43
C PRO A 208 9.77 -24.37 -2.63
N HIS A 209 10.23 -25.21 -3.56
CA HIS A 209 10.82 -24.78 -4.83
C HIS A 209 10.10 -25.40 -6.03
N VAL A 210 10.29 -24.79 -7.21
CA VAL A 210 9.91 -25.42 -8.46
C VAL A 210 10.72 -26.70 -8.69
N PRO A 211 10.22 -27.70 -9.45
CA PRO A 211 10.92 -28.99 -9.64
C PRO A 211 12.33 -28.85 -10.26
N SER A 212 12.50 -27.89 -11.15
CA SER A 212 13.79 -27.62 -11.79
C SER A 212 13.91 -26.17 -12.26
N THR A 213 15.12 -25.66 -12.47
CA THR A 213 15.37 -24.30 -12.96
C THR A 213 14.74 -24.05 -14.32
N GLY A 214 14.54 -25.09 -15.16
CA GLY A 214 13.84 -24.99 -16.43
C GLY A 214 12.33 -24.71 -16.30
N ARG A 215 11.79 -24.79 -15.08
CA ARG A 215 10.36 -24.45 -14.77
C ARG A 215 10.19 -22.99 -14.38
N LEU A 216 11.27 -22.24 -14.22
CA LEU A 216 11.22 -20.82 -13.99
C LEU A 216 10.65 -20.11 -15.22
N GLY A 217 9.81 -19.12 -14.97
CA GLY A 217 9.22 -18.26 -16.00
C GLY A 217 10.22 -17.19 -16.49
N SER A 218 9.68 -16.03 -16.79
CA SER A 218 10.49 -14.87 -17.18
C SER A 218 10.84 -14.02 -15.98
N PHE A 219 12.08 -13.53 -15.92
CA PHE A 219 12.58 -12.71 -14.81
C PHE A 219 13.34 -11.49 -15.32
N LYS A 220 13.52 -10.50 -14.43
CA LYS A 220 14.30 -9.30 -14.66
C LYS A 220 14.94 -8.86 -13.34
N LEU A 221 16.24 -8.52 -13.37
CA LEU A 221 16.89 -7.84 -12.26
C LEU A 221 16.63 -6.34 -12.36
N MET A 222 16.28 -5.71 -11.25
CA MET A 222 15.74 -4.36 -11.24
C MET A 222 16.75 -3.30 -10.81
N LYS A 223 17.43 -3.53 -9.68
CA LYS A 223 18.36 -2.56 -9.09
C LYS A 223 19.24 -3.19 -8.02
N VAL A 224 20.32 -2.49 -7.70
CA VAL A 224 21.18 -2.77 -6.55
C VAL A 224 20.91 -1.75 -5.44
N ALA A 225 20.94 -2.18 -4.18
CA ALA A 225 20.83 -1.32 -3.01
C ALA A 225 21.72 -1.81 -1.87
N GLY A 226 22.05 -0.93 -0.93
CA GLY A 226 22.64 -1.33 0.35
C GLY A 226 21.57 -1.79 1.33
N ALA A 227 21.87 -2.82 2.13
CA ALA A 227 21.01 -3.28 3.21
C ALA A 227 21.86 -3.71 4.40
N TYR A 228 21.63 -3.13 5.58
CA TYR A 228 22.31 -3.59 6.77
C TYR A 228 21.79 -4.97 7.19
N TRP A 229 22.73 -5.86 7.53
CA TRP A 229 22.38 -7.19 8.02
C TRP A 229 21.43 -7.09 9.22
N ARG A 230 20.27 -7.75 9.15
CA ARG A 230 19.18 -7.69 10.13
C ARG A 230 18.66 -6.27 10.44
N GLY A 231 18.80 -5.33 9.50
CA GLY A 231 18.36 -3.95 9.69
C GLY A 231 19.13 -3.15 10.74
N ASP A 232 20.24 -3.68 11.26
CA ASP A 232 21.06 -3.02 12.27
C ASP A 232 22.23 -2.29 11.61
N GLU A 233 22.23 -0.95 11.70
CA GLU A 233 23.30 -0.10 11.12
C GLU A 233 24.70 -0.31 11.71
N LYS A 234 24.82 -1.03 12.83
CA LYS A 234 26.10 -1.42 13.44
C LYS A 234 26.67 -2.72 12.85
N ARG A 235 25.88 -3.42 12.04
CA ARG A 235 26.25 -4.66 11.36
C ARG A 235 26.73 -4.41 9.94
N PRO A 236 27.36 -5.42 9.28
CA PRO A 236 27.82 -5.28 7.90
C PRO A 236 26.73 -4.78 6.96
N MET A 237 27.09 -3.84 6.07
CA MET A 237 26.22 -3.41 4.98
C MET A 237 26.40 -4.37 3.81
N LEU A 238 25.37 -5.19 3.57
CA LEU A 238 25.28 -6.10 2.44
C LEU A 238 24.80 -5.37 1.19
N GLN A 239 25.02 -5.97 0.06
CA GLN A 239 24.55 -5.50 -1.23
C GLN A 239 23.34 -6.33 -1.64
N ARG A 240 22.19 -5.69 -1.78
CA ARG A 240 20.93 -6.32 -2.13
C ARG A 240 20.66 -6.14 -3.61
N ILE A 241 20.43 -7.24 -4.32
CA ILE A 241 19.94 -7.22 -5.69
C ILE A 241 18.45 -7.52 -5.67
N TYR A 242 17.64 -6.60 -6.21
CA TYR A 242 16.21 -6.80 -6.41
C TYR A 242 15.94 -7.34 -7.81
N GLY A 243 15.00 -8.28 -7.88
CA GLY A 243 14.49 -8.84 -9.13
C GLY A 243 12.99 -9.07 -9.09
N THR A 244 12.43 -9.37 -10.25
CA THR A 244 11.03 -9.78 -10.40
C THR A 244 10.94 -11.02 -11.27
N ALA A 245 9.98 -11.91 -11.02
CA ALA A 245 9.74 -13.10 -11.83
C ALA A 245 8.25 -13.37 -11.99
N TRP A 246 7.89 -13.81 -13.19
CA TRP A 246 6.52 -13.98 -13.65
C TRP A 246 6.39 -15.26 -14.48
N GLU A 247 5.19 -15.83 -14.52
CA GLU A 247 4.88 -17.09 -15.23
C GLU A 247 5.14 -17.05 -16.73
N SER A 248 5.18 -15.86 -17.33
CA SER A 248 5.40 -15.67 -18.75
C SER A 248 6.06 -14.33 -19.08
N ASN A 249 6.67 -14.21 -20.27
CA ASN A 249 7.21 -12.94 -20.75
C ASN A 249 6.13 -11.87 -20.90
N LYS A 250 4.90 -12.25 -21.27
CA LYS A 250 3.77 -11.31 -21.35
C LYS A 250 3.47 -10.71 -19.98
N ALA A 251 3.33 -11.52 -18.95
CA ALA A 251 3.08 -11.07 -17.58
C ALA A 251 4.23 -10.20 -17.05
N LEU A 252 5.49 -10.57 -17.35
CA LEU A 252 6.65 -9.74 -17.01
C LEU A 252 6.59 -8.37 -17.70
N GLN A 253 6.32 -8.31 -19.00
CA GLN A 253 6.23 -7.03 -19.72
C GLN A 253 5.08 -6.16 -19.23
N GLU A 254 3.93 -6.74 -18.94
CA GLU A 254 2.80 -6.03 -18.31
C GLU A 254 3.18 -5.44 -16.95
N HIS A 255 3.94 -6.19 -16.14
CA HIS A 255 4.45 -5.70 -14.86
C HIS A 255 5.45 -4.55 -15.05
N LEU A 256 6.43 -4.70 -15.96
CA LEU A 256 7.42 -3.65 -16.23
C LEU A 256 6.77 -2.36 -16.75
N THR A 257 5.79 -2.50 -17.66
CA THR A 257 5.00 -1.35 -18.13
C THR A 257 4.26 -0.66 -16.99
N ARG A 258 3.67 -1.43 -16.06
CA ARG A 258 3.03 -0.84 -14.86
C ARG A 258 4.02 -0.09 -13.97
N LEU A 259 5.24 -0.60 -13.81
CA LEU A 259 6.28 0.09 -13.03
C LEU A 259 6.72 1.40 -13.70
N GLU A 260 6.92 1.39 -15.03
CA GLU A 260 7.23 2.61 -15.80
C GLU A 260 6.11 3.66 -15.69
N GLU A 261 4.85 3.23 -15.81
CA GLU A 261 3.71 4.11 -15.61
C GLU A 261 3.61 4.63 -14.18
N ALA A 262 3.93 3.78 -13.17
CA ALA A 262 3.98 4.21 -11.78
C ALA A 262 5.06 5.27 -11.55
N GLU A 263 6.23 5.14 -12.16
CA GLU A 263 7.31 6.13 -12.07
C GLU A 263 6.94 7.47 -12.73
N LYS A 264 6.26 7.43 -13.87
CA LYS A 264 5.75 8.64 -14.54
C LYS A 264 4.68 9.36 -13.72
N ARG A 265 3.96 8.61 -12.87
CA ARG A 265 2.89 9.13 -12.01
C ARG A 265 3.35 9.46 -10.59
N ASP A 266 4.62 9.25 -10.25
CA ASP A 266 5.14 9.51 -8.91
C ASP A 266 4.80 10.94 -8.47
N HIS A 267 4.04 11.06 -7.37
CA HIS A 267 3.56 12.34 -6.85
C HIS A 267 4.69 13.31 -6.51
N ARG A 268 5.88 12.80 -6.12
CA ARG A 268 7.05 13.65 -5.81
C ARG A 268 7.56 14.37 -7.05
N LYS A 269 7.55 13.68 -8.20
CA LYS A 269 7.95 14.23 -9.49
C LYS A 269 6.88 15.17 -10.04
N LEU A 270 5.63 14.70 -10.06
CA LEU A 270 4.50 15.51 -10.54
C LEU A 270 4.29 16.77 -9.71
N ALA A 271 4.48 16.71 -8.38
CA ALA A 271 4.35 17.87 -7.51
C ALA A 271 5.33 18.99 -7.86
N VAL A 272 6.57 18.64 -8.22
CA VAL A 272 7.59 19.61 -8.67
C VAL A 272 7.28 20.11 -10.08
N GLU A 273 6.97 19.22 -11.03
CA GLU A 273 6.68 19.58 -12.44
C GLU A 273 5.46 20.51 -12.56
N LEU A 274 4.45 20.32 -11.71
CA LEU A 274 3.21 21.11 -11.72
C LEU A 274 3.22 22.27 -10.70
N ASP A 275 4.31 22.45 -9.96
CA ASP A 275 4.47 23.50 -8.95
C ASP A 275 3.38 23.43 -7.86
N LEU A 276 3.17 22.24 -7.28
CA LEU A 276 2.10 22.00 -6.30
C LEU A 276 2.60 22.10 -4.85
N LEU A 277 3.78 21.54 -4.56
CA LEU A 277 4.38 21.52 -3.24
C LEU A 277 5.88 21.21 -3.30
N SER A 278 6.57 21.43 -2.19
CA SER A 278 7.99 21.09 -2.02
C SER A 278 8.27 20.53 -0.62
N PHE A 279 9.45 19.91 -0.47
CA PHE A 279 9.99 19.45 0.80
C PHE A 279 11.35 20.13 1.04
N PRO A 280 11.38 21.41 1.50
CA PRO A 280 12.61 22.13 1.75
C PRO A 280 13.45 21.45 2.83
N HIS A 281 14.73 21.32 2.58
CA HIS A 281 15.67 20.69 3.53
C HIS A 281 15.71 21.42 4.88
N GLU A 282 15.50 22.73 4.86
CA GLU A 282 15.50 23.61 6.02
C GLU A 282 14.39 23.29 7.03
N LEU A 283 13.28 22.71 6.58
CA LEU A 283 12.19 22.29 7.46
C LEU A 283 12.44 20.91 8.09
N GLY A 284 13.34 20.14 7.52
CA GLY A 284 13.53 18.74 7.89
C GLY A 284 12.61 17.76 7.14
N GLY A 285 12.97 16.48 7.21
CA GLY A 285 12.27 15.43 6.46
C GLY A 285 10.83 15.21 6.93
N GLY A 286 9.94 14.98 5.96
CA GLY A 286 8.54 14.62 6.21
C GLY A 286 7.63 15.80 6.57
N LEU A 287 8.00 17.03 6.15
CA LEU A 287 7.20 18.24 6.31
C LEU A 287 7.05 18.93 4.94
N ALA A 288 5.83 18.99 4.44
CA ALA A 288 5.51 19.53 3.11
C ALA A 288 5.17 21.03 3.18
N VAL A 289 5.64 21.80 2.19
CA VAL A 289 5.20 23.17 1.93
C VAL A 289 4.32 23.18 0.70
N TRP A 290 3.11 23.67 0.85
CA TRP A 290 2.13 23.76 -0.24
C TRP A 290 2.34 25.06 -1.02
N HIS A 291 2.53 24.93 -2.34
CA HIS A 291 2.56 26.07 -3.24
C HIS A 291 1.13 26.51 -3.62
N PRO A 292 0.93 27.72 -4.16
CA PRO A 292 -0.41 28.25 -4.40
C PRO A 292 -1.33 27.31 -5.20
N LYS A 293 -0.84 26.64 -6.24
CA LYS A 293 -1.64 25.68 -7.03
C LYS A 293 -2.05 24.46 -6.21
N GLY A 294 -1.12 23.87 -5.47
CA GLY A 294 -1.40 22.73 -4.59
C GLY A 294 -2.32 23.11 -3.43
N ALA A 295 -2.13 24.29 -2.86
CA ALA A 295 -2.97 24.82 -1.79
C ALA A 295 -4.44 25.01 -2.23
N ILE A 296 -4.67 25.41 -3.48
CA ILE A 296 -6.04 25.49 -4.05
C ILE A 296 -6.68 24.10 -4.09
N ILE A 297 -5.98 23.09 -4.60
CA ILE A 297 -6.52 21.72 -4.66
C ILE A 297 -6.80 21.19 -3.25
N ARG A 298 -5.85 21.37 -2.33
CA ARG A 298 -6.03 21.02 -0.92
C ARG A 298 -7.27 21.69 -0.33
N LYS A 299 -7.43 22.99 -0.53
CA LYS A 299 -8.60 23.76 -0.08
C LYS A 299 -9.90 23.17 -0.62
N LEU A 300 -9.95 22.83 -1.91
CA LEU A 300 -11.15 22.24 -2.53
C LEU A 300 -11.50 20.89 -1.93
N MET A 301 -10.50 20.04 -1.67
CA MET A 301 -10.69 18.75 -0.97
C MET A 301 -11.23 18.97 0.45
N GLU A 302 -10.64 19.88 1.20
CA GLU A 302 -11.05 20.21 2.56
C GLU A 302 -12.46 20.83 2.61
N ASP A 303 -12.81 21.70 1.67
CA ASP A 303 -14.13 22.35 1.59
C ASP A 303 -15.21 21.32 1.24
N GLU A 304 -14.95 20.41 0.30
CA GLU A 304 -15.86 19.32 -0.03
C GLU A 304 -16.07 18.40 1.18
N SER A 305 -14.99 18.04 1.88
CA SER A 305 -15.07 17.26 3.11
C SER A 305 -15.92 17.98 4.16
N ARG A 306 -15.69 19.27 4.44
CA ARG A 306 -16.49 20.06 5.40
C ARG A 306 -17.97 20.10 5.01
N SER A 307 -18.24 20.34 3.74
CA SER A 307 -19.63 20.43 3.23
C SER A 307 -20.38 19.11 3.44
N ARG A 308 -19.77 17.99 3.11
CA ARG A 308 -20.35 16.66 3.28
C ARG A 308 -20.55 16.29 4.75
N HIS A 309 -19.60 16.61 5.62
CA HIS A 309 -19.75 16.38 7.05
C HIS A 309 -20.87 17.24 7.65
N ALA A 310 -20.98 18.52 7.27
CA ALA A 310 -22.07 19.37 7.70
C ALA A 310 -23.44 18.80 7.27
N ALA A 311 -23.56 18.34 6.02
CA ALA A 311 -24.79 17.70 5.50
C ALA A 311 -25.09 16.37 6.22
N GLY A 312 -24.07 15.62 6.64
CA GLY A 312 -24.16 14.37 7.41
C GLY A 312 -24.45 14.57 8.91
N GLY A 313 -24.67 15.80 9.36
CA GLY A 313 -25.02 16.10 10.76
C GLY A 313 -23.83 16.02 11.73
N TYR A 314 -22.60 16.27 11.25
CA TYR A 314 -21.42 16.37 12.11
C TYR A 314 -21.27 17.77 12.70
N GLU A 315 -20.87 17.84 13.96
CA GLU A 315 -20.49 19.06 14.66
C GLU A 315 -18.97 19.28 14.53
N PHE A 316 -18.57 20.52 14.22
CA PHE A 316 -17.14 20.85 14.03
C PHE A 316 -16.43 21.08 15.35
N ALA A 317 -15.28 20.44 15.52
CA ALA A 317 -14.36 20.65 16.62
C ALA A 317 -13.02 21.23 16.11
N TYR A 318 -12.33 21.97 17.00
CA TYR A 318 -10.97 22.44 16.79
C TYR A 318 -10.18 22.19 18.06
N THR A 319 -9.11 21.43 17.97
CA THR A 319 -8.31 21.05 19.13
C THR A 319 -6.89 21.56 19.04
N PRO A 320 -6.24 21.91 20.19
CA PRO A 320 -4.89 22.44 20.19
C PRO A 320 -3.87 21.41 19.72
N HIS A 321 -2.77 21.87 19.14
CA HIS A 321 -1.68 21.01 18.64
C HIS A 321 -0.82 20.43 19.76
N LEU A 322 -0.80 21.07 20.92
CA LEU A 322 -0.02 20.69 22.08
C LEU A 322 -0.93 20.31 23.24
N ALA A 323 -0.57 19.28 23.98
CA ALA A 323 -1.28 18.89 25.17
C ALA A 323 -0.32 18.42 26.27
N ASN A 324 -0.78 18.55 27.52
CA ASN A 324 -0.05 18.06 28.67
C ASN A 324 0.04 16.53 28.67
N ALA A 325 1.14 15.98 29.15
CA ALA A 325 1.43 14.54 29.23
C ALA A 325 0.29 13.73 29.87
N ARG A 326 -0.38 14.28 30.88
CA ARG A 326 -1.51 13.63 31.57
C ARG A 326 -2.63 13.19 30.64
N LEU A 327 -2.89 13.94 29.57
CA LEU A 327 -3.89 13.58 28.57
C LEU A 327 -3.51 12.28 27.86
N PHE A 328 -2.24 12.16 27.51
CA PHE A 328 -1.69 11.00 26.81
C PHE A 328 -1.40 9.81 27.74
N GLU A 329 -1.20 10.05 29.02
CA GLU A 329 -1.20 9.01 30.08
C GLU A 329 -2.60 8.42 30.21
N THR A 330 -3.63 9.26 30.37
CA THR A 330 -5.04 8.84 30.48
C THR A 330 -5.46 8.01 29.28
N SER A 331 -5.18 8.47 28.07
CA SER A 331 -5.54 7.76 26.85
C SER A 331 -4.69 6.52 26.55
N GLY A 332 -3.57 6.32 27.24
CA GLY A 332 -2.65 5.20 27.03
C GLY A 332 -1.62 5.38 25.92
N HIS A 333 -1.62 6.53 25.23
CA HIS A 333 -0.66 6.76 24.14
C HIS A 333 0.81 6.69 24.60
N LEU A 334 1.14 7.18 25.80
CA LEU A 334 2.50 7.10 26.35
C LEU A 334 2.93 5.67 26.73
N SER A 335 1.97 4.74 26.91
CA SER A 335 2.26 3.33 27.21
C SER A 335 2.40 2.48 25.93
N PHE A 336 1.56 2.72 24.93
CA PHE A 336 1.43 1.84 23.74
C PHE A 336 1.93 2.46 22.43
N TYR A 337 2.12 3.79 22.39
CA TYR A 337 2.45 4.53 21.16
C TYR A 337 3.64 5.48 21.32
N LYS A 338 4.39 5.39 22.41
CA LYS A 338 5.47 6.32 22.78
C LYS A 338 6.52 6.49 21.66
N ASP A 339 6.89 5.41 21.00
CA ASP A 339 7.91 5.41 19.95
C ASP A 339 7.46 6.19 18.68
N GLY A 340 6.17 6.34 18.50
CA GLY A 340 5.57 7.14 17.42
C GLY A 340 5.32 8.60 17.79
N MET A 341 5.62 9.01 19.03
CA MET A 341 5.45 10.39 19.49
C MET A 341 6.74 11.18 19.38
N TYR A 342 6.63 12.48 19.09
CA TYR A 342 7.77 13.39 19.23
C TYR A 342 8.27 13.44 20.68
N PRO A 343 9.56 13.76 20.90
CA PRO A 343 10.09 13.94 22.24
C PRO A 343 9.28 14.98 23.04
N PRO A 344 9.22 14.85 24.37
CA PRO A 344 8.53 15.81 25.22
C PRO A 344 9.15 17.20 25.17
N MET A 345 8.32 18.20 25.39
CA MET A 345 8.71 19.58 25.64
C MET A 345 8.52 19.87 27.14
N GLU A 346 9.62 20.07 27.84
CA GLU A 346 9.60 20.45 29.25
C GLU A 346 9.34 21.95 29.38
N MET A 347 8.33 22.32 30.15
CA MET A 347 7.94 23.70 30.42
C MET A 347 7.80 23.93 31.94
N ASP A 348 7.78 25.17 32.38
CA ASP A 348 7.72 25.53 33.80
C ASP A 348 6.57 24.89 34.58
N ASN A 349 5.48 24.55 33.91
CA ASN A 349 4.27 24.01 34.51
C ASN A 349 3.94 22.57 34.07
N GLY A 350 4.89 21.85 33.50
CA GLY A 350 4.74 20.42 33.14
C GLY A 350 5.25 20.05 31.76
N THR A 351 5.14 18.78 31.46
CA THR A 351 5.59 18.16 30.23
C THR A 351 4.48 18.18 29.18
N TYR A 352 4.78 18.63 27.97
CA TYR A 352 3.85 18.72 26.84
C TYR A 352 4.35 17.91 25.65
N TYR A 353 3.40 17.46 24.83
CA TYR A 353 3.67 16.76 23.57
C TYR A 353 2.88 17.37 22.41
N PRO A 354 3.41 17.41 21.19
CA PRO A 354 2.59 17.53 19.98
C PRO A 354 1.64 16.33 19.89
N LYS A 355 0.38 16.59 19.56
CA LYS A 355 -0.61 15.51 19.50
C LYS A 355 -0.32 14.51 18.36
N PRO A 356 -0.23 13.20 18.63
CA PRO A 356 -0.11 12.18 17.59
C PRO A 356 -1.46 11.77 16.99
N MET A 357 -2.56 12.06 17.71
CA MET A 357 -3.96 11.75 17.38
C MET A 357 -4.89 12.80 18.00
N ASN A 358 -6.10 12.95 17.45
CA ASN A 358 -7.12 13.92 17.91
C ASN A 358 -8.08 13.34 18.95
N CYS A 359 -8.24 12.02 18.99
CA CYS A 359 -9.23 11.30 19.80
C CYS A 359 -9.25 11.69 21.31
N PRO A 360 -8.12 11.88 22.02
CA PRO A 360 -8.18 12.26 23.44
C PRO A 360 -8.85 13.60 23.67
N MET A 361 -8.68 14.55 22.74
CA MET A 361 -9.29 15.87 22.83
C MET A 361 -10.81 15.82 22.57
N HIS A 362 -11.27 14.97 21.64
CA HIS A 362 -12.71 14.78 21.40
C HIS A 362 -13.40 14.12 22.62
N CYS A 363 -12.70 13.23 23.35
CA CYS A 363 -13.18 12.75 24.64
C CYS A 363 -13.38 13.89 25.64
N LEU A 364 -12.48 14.90 25.66
CA LEU A 364 -12.67 16.08 26.52
C LEU A 364 -13.87 16.93 26.09
N VAL A 365 -14.13 17.05 24.79
CA VAL A 365 -15.33 17.74 24.28
C VAL A 365 -16.61 17.02 24.73
N PHE A 366 -16.65 15.68 24.60
CA PHE A 366 -17.77 14.89 25.12
C PHE A 366 -17.98 15.11 26.62
N ARG A 367 -16.92 15.01 27.41
CA ARG A 367 -16.93 15.11 28.88
C ARG A 367 -17.17 16.52 29.42
N SER A 368 -17.08 17.55 28.56
CA SER A 368 -17.18 18.95 28.99
C SER A 368 -18.48 19.32 29.71
N ARG A 369 -19.54 18.52 29.51
CA ARG A 369 -20.84 18.64 30.17
C ARG A 369 -21.53 17.28 30.27
N GLN A 370 -22.53 17.16 31.14
CA GLN A 370 -23.37 15.98 31.20
C GLN A 370 -24.14 15.78 29.90
N ARG A 371 -24.12 14.57 29.36
CA ARG A 371 -24.79 14.17 28.10
C ARG A 371 -26.04 13.35 28.39
N SER A 372 -27.02 13.46 27.50
CA SER A 372 -28.24 12.67 27.51
C SER A 372 -28.31 11.76 26.29
N TYR A 373 -28.97 10.62 26.37
CA TYR A 373 -29.23 9.72 25.23
C TYR A 373 -29.86 10.44 24.03
N ARG A 374 -30.55 11.57 24.25
CA ARG A 374 -31.15 12.38 23.19
C ARG A 374 -30.16 13.14 22.34
N GLU A 375 -28.94 13.27 22.82
CA GLU A 375 -27.82 13.92 22.12
C GLU A 375 -26.93 12.90 21.37
N LEU A 376 -27.27 11.61 21.46
CA LEU A 376 -26.56 10.53 20.79
C LEU A 376 -27.33 10.07 19.56
N PRO A 377 -26.63 9.76 18.44
CA PRO A 377 -25.17 9.81 18.30
C PRO A 377 -24.64 11.25 18.20
N LEU A 378 -23.58 11.57 18.97
CA LEU A 378 -22.83 12.81 18.83
C LEU A 378 -21.67 12.59 17.85
N ARG A 379 -21.72 13.25 16.71
CA ARG A 379 -20.72 13.11 15.64
C ARG A 379 -19.82 14.36 15.61
N LEU A 380 -18.59 14.23 16.11
CA LEU A 380 -17.60 15.30 16.07
C LEU A 380 -16.66 15.11 14.86
N PHE A 381 -16.33 16.21 14.19
CA PHE A 381 -15.43 16.23 13.04
C PHE A 381 -14.41 17.36 13.16
N GLU A 382 -13.16 17.10 12.83
CA GLU A 382 -12.15 18.14 12.65
C GLU A 382 -11.19 17.79 11.51
N LEU A 383 -10.71 18.79 10.78
CA LEU A 383 -9.50 18.67 9.98
C LEU A 383 -8.32 18.91 10.94
N GLY A 384 -7.94 17.83 11.63
CA GLY A 384 -7.03 17.85 12.75
C GLY A 384 -5.58 17.54 12.33
N THR A 385 -4.68 18.53 12.47
CA THR A 385 -3.25 18.29 12.22
C THR A 385 -2.63 17.55 13.39
N VAL A 386 -1.92 16.45 13.07
CA VAL A 386 -1.23 15.58 14.03
C VAL A 386 0.24 15.41 13.64
N TYR A 387 1.05 14.98 14.61
CA TYR A 387 2.51 14.89 14.47
C TYR A 387 2.97 13.51 14.94
N ARG A 388 3.63 12.76 14.06
CA ARG A 388 4.16 11.42 14.36
C ARG A 388 5.65 11.36 14.09
N TYR A 389 6.40 10.79 15.02
CA TYR A 389 7.83 10.61 14.89
C TYR A 389 8.13 9.43 13.99
N GLU A 390 8.02 9.65 12.68
CA GLU A 390 8.39 8.65 11.69
C GLU A 390 9.91 8.62 11.50
N ARG A 391 10.49 7.40 11.43
CA ARG A 391 11.93 7.24 11.17
C ARG A 391 12.29 7.76 9.79
N ALA A 392 13.47 8.38 9.65
CA ALA A 392 13.91 9.00 8.39
C ALA A 392 13.86 8.04 7.19
N GLY A 393 14.26 6.77 7.37
CA GLY A 393 14.25 5.75 6.31
C GLY A 393 12.86 5.29 5.86
N THR A 394 11.80 5.64 6.58
CA THR A 394 10.42 5.27 6.23
C THR A 394 9.66 6.39 5.53
N LEU A 395 10.21 7.60 5.46
CA LEU A 395 9.55 8.74 4.83
C LEU A 395 9.45 8.55 3.31
N HIS A 396 8.27 8.88 2.76
CA HIS A 396 8.02 8.71 1.33
C HIS A 396 7.06 9.78 0.78
N GLY A 397 7.60 10.91 0.35
CA GLY A 397 6.82 12.03 -0.19
C GLY A 397 5.64 12.38 0.72
N LEU A 398 4.42 12.46 0.15
CA LEU A 398 3.17 12.67 0.90
C LEU A 398 2.57 11.38 1.48
N MET A 399 3.05 10.21 1.07
CA MET A 399 2.50 8.92 1.51
C MET A 399 2.84 8.59 2.96
N ARG A 400 4.00 9.05 3.44
CA ARG A 400 4.43 8.88 4.81
C ARG A 400 5.25 10.09 5.28
N ILE A 401 4.62 10.94 6.06
CA ILE A 401 5.15 12.23 6.54
C ILE A 401 5.00 12.37 8.06
N ARG A 402 5.65 13.36 8.64
CA ARG A 402 5.69 13.58 10.09
C ARG A 402 4.63 14.53 10.62
N GLY A 403 4.18 15.48 9.81
CA GLY A 403 3.11 16.42 10.14
C GLY A 403 2.03 16.36 9.07
N PHE A 404 0.81 15.97 9.42
CA PHE A 404 -0.28 15.80 8.47
C PHE A 404 -1.64 16.09 9.09
N THR A 405 -2.61 16.38 8.24
CA THR A 405 -3.98 16.72 8.63
C THR A 405 -4.91 15.55 8.33
N GLN A 406 -5.58 15.05 9.37
CA GLN A 406 -6.62 14.04 9.22
C GLN A 406 -7.99 14.71 9.10
N ASP A 407 -8.84 14.17 8.25
CA ASP A 407 -10.27 14.44 8.24
C ASP A 407 -10.95 13.54 9.29
N ASP A 408 -10.64 13.82 10.53
CA ASP A 408 -10.86 12.94 11.67
C ASP A 408 -12.25 13.15 12.28
N ALA A 409 -12.97 12.05 12.46
CA ALA A 409 -14.29 12.09 13.10
C ALA A 409 -14.38 11.03 14.21
N HIS A 410 -15.07 11.43 15.28
CA HIS A 410 -15.36 10.58 16.42
C HIS A 410 -16.86 10.63 16.72
N ILE A 411 -17.48 9.47 16.64
CA ILE A 411 -18.92 9.32 16.90
C ILE A 411 -19.10 8.65 18.25
N PHE A 412 -19.74 9.35 19.16
CA PHE A 412 -20.14 8.81 20.46
C PHE A 412 -21.58 8.37 20.37
N CYS A 413 -21.86 7.08 20.55
CA CYS A 413 -23.20 6.53 20.41
C CYS A 413 -23.53 5.55 21.53
N ALA A 414 -24.80 5.24 21.70
CA ALA A 414 -25.20 4.12 22.54
C ALA A 414 -24.86 2.79 21.87
N GLN A 415 -24.67 1.72 22.63
CA GLN A 415 -24.26 0.41 22.10
C GLN A 415 -25.26 -0.09 21.04
N GLU A 416 -26.55 0.11 21.25
CA GLU A 416 -27.62 -0.24 20.31
C GLU A 416 -27.62 0.57 19.00
N GLN A 417 -26.94 1.71 18.96
CA GLN A 417 -26.80 2.54 17.75
C GLN A 417 -25.55 2.21 16.93
N ALA A 418 -24.58 1.49 17.51
CA ALA A 418 -23.26 1.33 16.91
C ALA A 418 -23.30 0.64 15.54
N ALA A 419 -24.13 -0.39 15.37
CA ALA A 419 -24.24 -1.11 14.09
C ALA A 419 -24.75 -0.21 12.96
N ASP A 420 -25.82 0.55 13.20
CA ASP A 420 -26.38 1.48 12.21
C ASP A 420 -25.42 2.62 11.89
N GLU A 421 -24.68 3.12 12.89
CA GLU A 421 -23.66 4.14 12.68
C GLU A 421 -22.49 3.61 11.82
N ILE A 422 -22.02 2.38 12.03
CA ILE A 422 -20.95 1.79 11.23
C ILE A 422 -21.38 1.62 9.77
N ILE A 423 -22.62 1.14 9.52
CA ILE A 423 -23.19 1.04 8.17
C ILE A 423 -23.21 2.42 7.50
N SER A 424 -23.74 3.42 8.21
CA SER A 424 -23.78 4.81 7.72
C SER A 424 -22.39 5.37 7.41
N LEU A 425 -21.41 5.09 8.28
CA LEU A 425 -20.02 5.51 8.08
C LEU A 425 -19.41 4.86 6.86
N LEU A 426 -19.62 3.56 6.65
CA LEU A 426 -19.07 2.83 5.52
C LEU A 426 -19.67 3.34 4.20
N HIS A 427 -20.97 3.55 4.16
CA HIS A 427 -21.66 4.17 3.03
C HIS A 427 -21.08 5.56 2.69
N PHE A 428 -20.94 6.41 3.71
CA PHE A 428 -20.40 7.77 3.57
C PHE A 428 -18.94 7.75 3.03
N VAL A 429 -18.12 6.83 3.52
CA VAL A 429 -16.75 6.64 3.01
C VAL A 429 -16.73 6.30 1.53
N ILE A 430 -17.54 5.33 1.11
CA ILE A 430 -17.60 4.88 -0.28
C ILE A 430 -18.11 5.99 -1.21
N GLU A 431 -19.15 6.73 -0.77
CA GLU A 431 -19.72 7.84 -1.53
C GLU A 431 -18.67 8.93 -1.81
N ILE A 432 -17.90 9.32 -0.80
CA ILE A 432 -16.88 10.36 -0.96
C ILE A 432 -15.70 9.85 -1.81
N LEU A 433 -15.25 8.61 -1.63
CA LEU A 433 -14.18 8.07 -2.46
C LEU A 433 -14.60 8.00 -3.94
N ARG A 434 -15.86 7.67 -4.23
CA ARG A 434 -16.42 7.71 -5.59
C ARG A 434 -16.45 9.12 -6.18
N LEU A 435 -16.77 10.12 -5.39
CA LEU A 435 -16.74 11.52 -5.80
C LEU A 435 -15.36 11.95 -6.30
N PHE A 436 -14.30 11.43 -5.67
CA PHE A 436 -12.91 11.69 -6.08
C PHE A 436 -12.41 10.75 -7.19
N GLY A 437 -13.28 9.94 -7.80
CA GLY A 437 -12.99 9.12 -8.99
C GLY A 437 -12.56 7.68 -8.70
N PHE A 438 -12.57 7.22 -7.46
CA PHE A 438 -12.29 5.82 -7.14
C PHE A 438 -13.56 4.97 -7.29
N THR A 439 -13.44 3.83 -7.99
CA THR A 439 -14.58 2.94 -8.27
C THR A 439 -14.37 1.51 -7.82
N ASP A 440 -13.14 1.13 -7.50
CA ASP A 440 -12.77 -0.23 -7.09
C ASP A 440 -12.30 -0.20 -5.62
N PHE A 441 -13.04 -0.90 -4.77
CA PHE A 441 -12.87 -0.91 -3.32
C PHE A 441 -12.67 -2.33 -2.80
N GLU A 442 -11.79 -2.45 -1.83
CA GLU A 442 -11.56 -3.68 -1.07
C GLU A 442 -11.51 -3.34 0.41
N ALA A 443 -12.24 -4.08 1.24
CA ALA A 443 -12.20 -3.93 2.68
C ALA A 443 -11.20 -4.93 3.31
N MET A 444 -10.63 -4.56 4.43
CA MET A 444 -9.79 -5.42 5.26
C MET A 444 -10.25 -5.29 6.70
N LEU A 445 -10.63 -6.41 7.30
CA LEU A 445 -10.99 -6.49 8.72
C LEU A 445 -9.75 -6.82 9.54
N ALA A 446 -9.25 -5.88 10.31
CA ALA A 446 -8.15 -6.12 11.23
C ALA A 446 -8.69 -6.53 12.60
N THR A 447 -8.24 -7.71 13.06
CA THR A 447 -8.69 -8.34 14.30
C THR A 447 -7.64 -8.23 15.40
N ARG A 448 -8.00 -8.68 16.62
CA ARG A 448 -7.21 -8.55 17.84
C ARG A 448 -5.84 -9.24 17.77
N ASP A 449 -4.79 -8.57 18.26
CA ASP A 449 -3.55 -9.20 18.75
C ASP A 449 -3.67 -9.38 20.28
N PRO A 450 -3.81 -10.60 20.79
CA PRO A 450 -4.01 -10.84 22.23
C PRO A 450 -2.88 -10.29 23.11
N ASP A 451 -1.65 -10.26 22.58
CA ASP A 451 -0.46 -9.85 23.33
C ASP A 451 -0.29 -8.32 23.39
N LYS A 452 -0.99 -7.58 22.52
CA LYS A 452 -0.81 -6.13 22.34
C LYS A 452 -2.11 -5.34 22.42
N SER A 453 -3.16 -5.89 23.01
CA SER A 453 -4.47 -5.26 23.07
C SER A 453 -4.98 -5.12 24.50
N VAL A 454 -5.92 -4.20 24.70
CA VAL A 454 -6.65 -3.98 25.95
C VAL A 454 -8.13 -4.34 25.77
N GLY A 455 -8.86 -4.51 26.89
CA GLY A 455 -10.27 -4.90 26.90
C GLY A 455 -10.48 -6.42 26.98
N ASP A 456 -11.73 -6.82 27.22
CA ASP A 456 -12.12 -8.23 27.38
C ASP A 456 -12.50 -8.89 26.04
N ASP A 457 -12.57 -10.22 26.04
CA ASP A 457 -12.83 -11.02 24.85
C ASP A 457 -14.25 -10.80 24.30
N ALA A 458 -15.23 -10.57 25.17
CA ALA A 458 -16.62 -10.36 24.76
C ALA A 458 -16.78 -9.03 24.01
N GLY A 459 -16.19 -7.93 24.53
CA GLY A 459 -16.20 -6.63 23.87
C GLY A 459 -15.53 -6.68 22.50
N TRP A 460 -14.43 -7.42 22.35
CA TRP A 460 -13.77 -7.61 21.07
C TRP A 460 -14.62 -8.43 20.08
N ALA A 461 -15.29 -9.48 20.56
CA ALA A 461 -16.18 -10.29 19.72
C ALA A 461 -17.37 -9.49 19.22
N ASP A 462 -18.06 -8.75 20.10
CA ASP A 462 -19.21 -7.90 19.76
C ASP A 462 -18.80 -6.81 18.76
N ALA A 463 -17.69 -6.13 18.99
CA ALA A 463 -17.15 -5.10 18.10
C ALA A 463 -16.81 -5.66 16.72
N THR A 464 -16.14 -6.82 16.68
CA THR A 464 -15.79 -7.48 15.39
C THR A 464 -17.04 -7.90 14.63
N ALA A 465 -18.04 -8.47 15.31
CA ALA A 465 -19.30 -8.88 14.68
C ALA A 465 -20.06 -7.68 14.07
N ALA A 466 -20.07 -6.52 14.75
CA ALA A 466 -20.69 -5.30 14.23
C ALA A 466 -20.01 -4.80 12.94
N LEU A 467 -18.67 -4.86 12.88
CA LEU A 467 -17.91 -4.48 11.68
C LEU A 467 -18.18 -5.43 10.51
N VAL A 468 -18.22 -6.74 10.78
CA VAL A 468 -18.54 -7.77 9.76
C VAL A 468 -19.92 -7.54 9.18
N ALA A 469 -20.94 -7.37 10.04
CA ALA A 469 -22.32 -7.14 9.61
C ALA A 469 -22.46 -5.89 8.71
N ALA A 470 -21.72 -4.83 9.00
CA ALA A 470 -21.72 -3.62 8.18
C ALA A 470 -21.11 -3.84 6.78
N MET A 471 -19.98 -4.59 6.68
CA MET A 471 -19.38 -4.90 5.38
C MET A 471 -20.28 -5.81 4.53
N GLU A 472 -20.92 -6.81 5.16
CA GLU A 472 -21.89 -7.69 4.51
C GLU A 472 -23.11 -6.91 4.01
N HIS A 473 -23.62 -5.96 4.81
CA HIS A 473 -24.74 -5.09 4.43
C HIS A 473 -24.44 -4.25 3.18
N GLU A 474 -23.23 -3.69 3.10
CA GLU A 474 -22.78 -2.90 1.95
C GLU A 474 -22.30 -3.77 0.77
N GLY A 475 -22.31 -5.10 0.90
CA GLY A 475 -21.87 -6.03 -0.15
C GLY A 475 -20.40 -5.94 -0.48
N LEU A 476 -19.57 -5.50 0.46
CA LEU A 476 -18.12 -5.39 0.28
C LEU A 476 -17.43 -6.73 0.49
N SER A 477 -16.60 -7.13 -0.46
CA SER A 477 -15.64 -8.21 -0.23
C SER A 477 -14.55 -7.74 0.73
N TYR A 478 -14.16 -8.59 1.67
CA TYR A 478 -13.11 -8.27 2.62
C TYR A 478 -12.15 -9.44 2.86
N THR A 479 -10.93 -9.08 3.26
CA THR A 479 -9.90 -9.99 3.77
C THR A 479 -9.72 -9.78 5.27
N VAL A 480 -9.24 -10.78 5.98
CA VAL A 480 -8.96 -10.68 7.42
C VAL A 480 -7.46 -10.48 7.63
N ASP A 481 -7.11 -9.47 8.44
CA ASP A 481 -5.76 -9.18 8.92
C ASP A 481 -5.71 -9.55 10.42
N GLU A 482 -5.26 -10.77 10.70
CA GLU A 482 -5.20 -11.28 12.06
C GLU A 482 -4.12 -10.54 12.87
N GLY A 483 -4.52 -9.98 14.01
CA GLY A 483 -3.62 -9.22 14.88
C GLY A 483 -3.29 -7.80 14.39
N GLY A 484 -3.84 -7.35 13.25
CA GLY A 484 -3.58 -6.02 12.68
C GLY A 484 -4.40 -4.87 13.27
N ALA A 485 -5.27 -5.14 14.25
CA ALA A 485 -6.11 -4.11 14.87
C ALA A 485 -5.31 -3.13 15.74
N ALA A 486 -5.93 -1.99 16.05
CA ALA A 486 -5.42 -1.08 17.06
C ALA A 486 -5.49 -1.74 18.44
N PHE A 487 -4.65 -1.28 19.39
CA PHE A 487 -4.62 -1.86 20.73
C PHE A 487 -5.96 -1.72 21.49
N TYR A 488 -6.84 -0.83 21.06
CA TYR A 488 -8.10 -0.48 21.74
C TYR A 488 -9.37 -1.02 21.04
N GLY A 489 -9.27 -1.60 19.84
CA GLY A 489 -10.45 -2.16 19.15
C GLY A 489 -10.19 -2.60 17.70
N PRO A 490 -11.09 -3.43 17.14
CA PRO A 490 -11.02 -3.89 15.75
C PRO A 490 -11.32 -2.75 14.77
N LYS A 491 -10.91 -2.92 13.52
CA LYS A 491 -11.10 -1.90 12.48
C LYS A 491 -11.40 -2.48 11.10
N ILE A 492 -12.11 -1.70 10.30
CA ILE A 492 -12.19 -1.86 8.86
C ILE A 492 -11.24 -0.85 8.22
N ASP A 493 -10.33 -1.33 7.38
CA ASP A 493 -9.55 -0.51 6.47
C ASP A 493 -10.13 -0.62 5.06
N VAL A 494 -10.43 0.51 4.42
CA VAL A 494 -10.89 0.55 3.03
C VAL A 494 -9.72 0.90 2.13
N LYS A 495 -9.44 0.00 1.19
CA LYS A 495 -8.43 0.16 0.16
C LYS A 495 -9.09 0.52 -1.16
N VAL A 496 -8.43 1.39 -1.93
CA VAL A 496 -8.83 1.75 -3.29
C VAL A 496 -7.78 1.29 -4.29
N ARG A 497 -8.19 1.02 -5.53
CA ARG A 497 -7.26 0.82 -6.64
C ARG A 497 -7.16 2.11 -7.45
N ASP A 498 -5.93 2.52 -7.75
CA ASP A 498 -5.70 3.66 -8.62
C ASP A 498 -5.81 3.27 -10.11
N ALA A 499 -5.65 4.25 -11.01
CA ALA A 499 -5.78 4.07 -12.46
C ALA A 499 -4.82 3.03 -13.10
N ILE A 500 -3.78 2.59 -12.38
CA ILE A 500 -2.84 1.54 -12.82
C ILE A 500 -2.90 0.29 -11.96
N GLY A 501 -3.96 0.17 -11.12
CA GLY A 501 -4.27 -1.03 -10.33
C GLY A 501 -3.48 -1.18 -9.03
N ARG A 502 -2.76 -0.14 -8.54
CA ARG A 502 -2.10 -0.18 -7.24
C ARG A 502 -3.12 0.01 -6.12
N GLN A 503 -2.99 -0.76 -5.06
CA GLN A 503 -3.83 -0.63 -3.88
C GLN A 503 -3.30 0.43 -2.91
N TRP A 504 -4.22 1.25 -2.40
CA TRP A 504 -3.94 2.28 -1.40
C TRP A 504 -4.94 2.17 -0.26
N GLN A 505 -4.46 1.95 0.94
CA GLN A 505 -5.27 2.09 2.14
C GLN A 505 -5.49 3.57 2.41
N LEU A 506 -6.75 4.00 2.39
CA LEU A 506 -7.15 5.38 2.62
C LEU A 506 -8.00 5.51 3.88
N SER A 507 -9.16 4.88 3.92
CA SER A 507 -10.11 5.09 4.99
C SER A 507 -10.00 4.01 6.08
N THR A 508 -10.32 4.40 7.30
CA THR A 508 -10.35 3.49 8.45
C THR A 508 -11.57 3.81 9.31
N ILE A 509 -12.29 2.77 9.72
CA ILE A 509 -13.37 2.83 10.71
C ILE A 509 -12.98 1.89 11.86
N GLN A 510 -12.94 2.41 13.08
CA GLN A 510 -12.53 1.65 14.27
C GLN A 510 -13.60 1.69 15.34
N TYR A 511 -13.88 0.55 15.96
CA TYR A 511 -14.79 0.43 17.09
C TYR A 511 -13.99 0.46 18.39
N ASP A 512 -14.25 1.44 19.25
CA ASP A 512 -13.52 1.66 20.50
C ASP A 512 -14.47 1.70 21.70
N PHE A 513 -14.30 0.76 22.59
CA PHE A 513 -14.99 0.70 23.89
C PHE A 513 -14.03 1.04 25.04
N ASN A 514 -12.73 1.23 24.80
CA ASN A 514 -11.70 1.45 25.81
C ASN A 514 -11.48 2.92 26.15
N LEU A 515 -11.40 3.83 25.15
CA LEU A 515 -11.21 5.26 25.42
C LEU A 515 -12.38 5.85 26.22
N PRO A 516 -13.66 5.54 25.94
CA PRO A 516 -14.75 5.97 26.81
C PRO A 516 -14.59 5.56 28.27
N ASP A 517 -14.06 4.36 28.53
CA ASP A 517 -13.79 3.88 29.89
C ASP A 517 -12.62 4.65 30.53
N ARG A 518 -11.51 4.79 29.83
CA ARG A 518 -10.32 5.51 30.33
C ARG A 518 -10.57 6.98 30.66
N PHE A 519 -11.45 7.63 29.89
CA PHE A 519 -11.84 9.02 30.09
C PHE A 519 -13.04 9.19 31.02
N ASP A 520 -13.58 8.10 31.56
CA ASP A 520 -14.78 8.09 32.41
C ASP A 520 -15.96 8.83 31.73
N LEU A 521 -16.21 8.54 30.44
CA LEU A 521 -17.29 9.15 29.69
C LEU A 521 -18.62 8.50 30.05
N GLU A 522 -19.63 9.30 30.34
CA GLU A 522 -20.96 8.82 30.70
C GLU A 522 -22.06 9.66 30.02
N TYR A 523 -23.18 9.00 29.73
CA TYR A 523 -24.44 9.66 29.35
C TYR A 523 -25.60 9.14 30.19
N VAL A 524 -26.64 9.94 30.34
CA VAL A 524 -27.87 9.53 30.99
C VAL A 524 -28.76 8.81 29.99
N ALA A 525 -29.05 7.54 30.22
CA ALA A 525 -29.85 6.68 29.38
C ALA A 525 -31.37 6.93 29.59
N THR A 526 -32.24 6.27 28.83
CA THR A 526 -33.70 6.40 28.87
C THR A 526 -34.31 6.01 30.23
N ASP A 527 -33.65 5.10 30.92
CA ASP A 527 -33.99 4.60 32.26
C ASP A 527 -33.44 5.45 33.41
N ASN A 528 -32.84 6.62 33.09
CA ASN A 528 -32.12 7.50 34.01
C ASN A 528 -30.84 6.88 34.65
N THR A 529 -30.37 5.74 34.17
CA THR A 529 -29.09 5.21 34.58
C THR A 529 -27.95 5.90 33.81
N ARG A 530 -26.74 5.85 34.34
CA ARG A 530 -25.52 6.29 33.64
C ARG A 530 -24.93 5.12 32.87
N LYS A 531 -24.67 5.32 31.60
CA LYS A 531 -24.07 4.33 30.72
C LYS A 531 -22.84 4.89 30.01
N ARG A 532 -21.92 4.04 29.64
CA ARG A 532 -20.76 4.36 28.80
C ARG A 532 -21.17 4.41 27.32
N PRO A 533 -20.77 5.44 26.57
CA PRO A 533 -20.95 5.43 25.12
C PRO A 533 -19.92 4.48 24.48
N ILE A 534 -20.22 4.02 23.27
CA ILE A 534 -19.26 3.50 22.32
C ILE A 534 -18.67 4.68 21.55
N MET A 535 -17.40 4.60 21.19
CA MET A 535 -16.73 5.58 20.36
C MET A 535 -16.30 4.93 19.04
N LEU A 536 -16.78 5.48 17.92
CA LEU A 536 -16.35 5.07 16.60
C LEU A 536 -15.37 6.12 16.07
N HIS A 537 -14.18 5.69 15.69
CA HIS A 537 -13.20 6.53 15.03
C HIS A 537 -13.33 6.36 13.52
N ARG A 538 -13.25 7.44 12.77
CA ARG A 538 -13.24 7.37 11.34
C ARG A 538 -12.31 8.44 10.75
N ALA A 539 -11.35 8.01 9.95
CA ALA A 539 -10.63 8.83 8.99
C ALA A 539 -11.03 8.39 7.59
N LEU A 540 -11.53 9.29 6.74
CA LEU A 540 -12.00 8.98 5.41
C LEU A 540 -10.85 9.03 4.41
N MET A 541 -10.11 10.14 4.38
CA MET A 541 -8.95 10.34 3.52
C MET A 541 -7.67 9.70 4.11
N GLY A 542 -7.72 9.25 5.37
CA GLY A 542 -6.57 8.88 6.17
C GLY A 542 -5.74 10.10 6.58
N SER A 543 -5.19 10.83 5.62
CA SER A 543 -4.73 12.21 5.75
C SER A 543 -4.95 12.96 4.44
N VAL A 544 -5.17 14.27 4.52
CA VAL A 544 -5.33 15.15 3.35
C VAL A 544 -4.11 15.05 2.44
N GLU A 545 -2.92 15.00 3.02
CA GLU A 545 -1.65 14.91 2.30
C GLU A 545 -1.51 13.57 1.55
N ARG A 546 -1.75 12.45 2.23
CA ARG A 546 -1.69 11.12 1.61
C ARG A 546 -2.74 10.98 0.51
N PHE A 547 -3.97 11.41 0.77
CA PHE A 547 -5.05 11.39 -0.20
C PHE A 547 -4.74 12.23 -1.43
N PHE A 548 -4.22 13.45 -1.24
CA PHE A 548 -3.75 14.30 -2.34
C PHE A 548 -2.66 13.60 -3.16
N GLY A 549 -1.68 12.96 -2.51
CA GLY A 549 -0.64 12.20 -3.21
C GLY A 549 -1.21 11.08 -4.06
N VAL A 550 -2.16 10.31 -3.51
CA VAL A 550 -2.85 9.23 -4.24
C VAL A 550 -3.67 9.79 -5.40
N LEU A 551 -4.41 10.90 -5.22
CA LEU A 551 -5.15 11.57 -6.28
C LEU A 551 -4.22 12.08 -7.38
N LEU A 552 -3.08 12.68 -7.02
CA LEU A 552 -2.10 13.19 -7.99
C LEU A 552 -1.56 12.06 -8.86
N GLU A 553 -1.28 10.90 -8.28
CA GLU A 553 -0.85 9.70 -9.02
C GLU A 553 -1.99 9.07 -9.82
N HIS A 554 -3.21 9.00 -9.26
CA HIS A 554 -4.39 8.46 -9.92
C HIS A 554 -4.69 9.22 -11.22
N TYR A 555 -4.77 10.54 -11.15
CA TYR A 555 -5.01 11.41 -12.30
C TYR A 555 -3.74 11.73 -13.11
N ALA A 556 -2.57 11.26 -12.68
CA ALA A 556 -1.28 11.64 -13.28
C ALA A 556 -1.13 13.17 -13.40
N GLY A 557 -1.66 13.93 -12.45
CA GLY A 557 -1.71 15.40 -12.44
C GLY A 557 -2.78 16.04 -13.32
N ALA A 558 -3.52 15.25 -14.11
CA ALA A 558 -4.58 15.75 -15.00
C ALA A 558 -5.94 15.77 -14.25
N PHE A 559 -6.02 16.54 -13.17
CA PHE A 559 -7.22 16.62 -12.33
C PHE A 559 -8.49 16.93 -13.12
N PRO A 560 -9.68 16.44 -12.67
CA PRO A 560 -10.97 16.84 -13.22
C PRO A 560 -11.17 18.36 -13.04
N THR A 561 -12.04 18.95 -13.85
CA THR A 561 -12.20 20.40 -13.94
C THR A 561 -12.50 21.05 -12.58
N TRP A 562 -13.31 20.40 -11.75
CA TRP A 562 -13.68 20.94 -10.44
C TRP A 562 -12.49 21.03 -9.45
N LEU A 563 -11.51 20.12 -9.57
CA LEU A 563 -10.28 20.10 -8.73
C LEU A 563 -9.10 20.86 -9.34
N ALA A 564 -9.10 21.14 -10.64
CA ALA A 564 -7.96 21.77 -11.30
C ALA A 564 -7.65 23.16 -10.70
N PRO A 565 -6.38 23.48 -10.34
CA PRO A 565 -6.02 24.77 -9.75
C PRO A 565 -6.23 25.94 -10.70
N ILE A 566 -6.07 25.70 -11.99
CA ILE A 566 -6.45 26.58 -13.10
C ILE A 566 -7.37 25.76 -13.99
N GLN A 567 -8.62 26.21 -14.14
CA GLN A 567 -9.63 25.51 -14.96
C GLN A 567 -9.55 25.94 -16.40
N VAL A 568 -9.32 27.23 -16.62
CA VAL A 568 -9.36 27.88 -17.93
C VAL A 568 -8.16 28.80 -18.09
N ARG A 569 -7.42 28.64 -19.20
CA ARG A 569 -6.39 29.59 -19.64
C ARG A 569 -6.78 30.23 -20.93
N VAL A 570 -6.78 31.56 -21.00
CA VAL A 570 -7.10 32.31 -22.22
C VAL A 570 -5.83 32.79 -22.89
N LEU A 571 -5.73 32.61 -24.21
CA LEU A 571 -4.58 32.97 -25.05
C LEU A 571 -5.02 33.83 -26.22
N GLY A 572 -4.53 35.04 -26.33
CA GLY A 572 -4.62 35.81 -27.59
C GLY A 572 -3.69 35.22 -28.66
N VAL A 573 -4.09 35.15 -29.92
CA VAL A 573 -3.19 34.72 -30.99
C VAL A 573 -2.03 35.71 -31.15
N ARG A 574 -2.32 37.02 -31.03
CA ARG A 574 -1.39 38.15 -31.10
C ARG A 574 -1.72 39.18 -30.01
N ASP A 575 -0.85 40.14 -29.77
CA ASP A 575 -1.00 41.20 -28.77
C ASP A 575 -2.31 41.99 -28.94
N GLU A 576 -2.74 42.18 -30.17
CA GLU A 576 -4.00 42.86 -30.51
C GLU A 576 -5.23 42.19 -29.89
N HIS A 577 -5.16 40.88 -29.63
CA HIS A 577 -6.23 40.09 -29.05
C HIS A 577 -6.21 40.08 -27.50
N ASP A 578 -5.14 40.54 -26.84
CA ASP A 578 -4.96 40.46 -25.40
C ASP A 578 -6.07 41.19 -24.64
N SER A 579 -6.58 42.30 -25.16
CA SER A 579 -7.69 43.03 -24.53
C SER A 579 -8.99 42.22 -24.51
N TYR A 580 -9.30 41.54 -25.60
CA TYR A 580 -10.46 40.64 -25.66
C TYR A 580 -10.24 39.38 -24.83
N ALA A 581 -9.06 38.79 -24.89
CA ALA A 581 -8.67 37.64 -24.04
C ALA A 581 -8.79 37.96 -22.54
N GLU A 582 -8.38 39.14 -22.10
CA GLU A 582 -8.56 39.58 -20.69
C GLU A 582 -10.05 39.73 -20.33
N SER A 583 -10.87 40.26 -21.28
CA SER A 583 -12.32 40.35 -21.07
C SER A 583 -12.94 38.96 -20.91
N VAL A 584 -12.56 37.98 -21.72
CA VAL A 584 -13.01 36.56 -21.61
C VAL A 584 -12.58 35.96 -20.28
N ALA A 585 -11.30 36.13 -19.91
CA ALA A 585 -10.80 35.64 -18.63
C ALA A 585 -11.53 36.26 -17.43
N ALA A 586 -11.83 37.58 -17.52
CA ALA A 586 -12.60 38.29 -16.49
C ALA A 586 -14.04 37.77 -16.38
N GLN A 587 -14.72 37.46 -17.50
CA GLN A 587 -16.05 36.85 -17.49
C GLN A 587 -16.02 35.45 -16.85
N CYS A 588 -15.03 34.62 -17.18
CA CYS A 588 -14.85 33.32 -16.53
C CYS A 588 -14.64 33.46 -15.01
N ARG A 589 -13.79 34.40 -14.56
CA ARG A 589 -13.58 34.66 -13.13
C ARG A 589 -14.83 35.17 -12.43
N ALA A 590 -15.59 36.06 -13.06
CA ALA A 590 -16.85 36.57 -12.53
C ALA A 590 -17.90 35.45 -12.37
N ALA A 591 -17.85 34.43 -13.21
CA ALA A 591 -18.67 33.22 -13.10
C ALA A 591 -18.14 32.17 -12.10
N GLY A 592 -17.12 32.51 -11.30
CA GLY A 592 -16.57 31.64 -10.24
C GLY A 592 -15.47 30.67 -10.70
N MET A 593 -15.02 30.76 -11.96
CA MET A 593 -13.97 29.88 -12.48
C MET A 593 -12.58 30.36 -12.07
N ARG A 594 -11.66 29.43 -11.89
CA ARG A 594 -10.21 29.69 -11.73
C ARG A 594 -9.60 29.88 -13.11
N ALA A 595 -9.67 31.10 -13.64
CA ALA A 595 -9.21 31.45 -14.98
C ALA A 595 -8.02 32.41 -14.96
N ASP A 596 -7.04 32.14 -15.82
CA ASP A 596 -5.88 33.00 -16.04
C ASP A 596 -5.74 33.41 -17.52
N LEU A 597 -4.89 34.40 -17.76
CA LEU A 597 -4.50 34.89 -19.08
C LEU A 597 -2.98 34.76 -19.23
N VAL A 598 -2.53 34.25 -20.36
CA VAL A 598 -1.13 34.35 -20.78
C VAL A 598 -1.04 35.20 -22.05
N ARG A 599 -0.35 36.33 -21.92
CA ARG A 599 -0.16 37.32 -22.99
C ARG A 599 0.64 36.78 -24.16
N ALA A 600 0.57 37.46 -25.28
CA ALA A 600 1.20 37.04 -26.54
C ALA A 600 2.71 37.31 -26.63
N ASP A 601 3.43 37.23 -25.50
CA ASP A 601 4.88 37.45 -25.38
C ASP A 601 5.73 36.37 -26.04
N GLU A 602 5.12 35.19 -26.30
CA GLU A 602 5.74 34.05 -26.95
C GLU A 602 4.84 33.52 -28.07
N PRO A 603 5.37 32.73 -29.02
CA PRO A 603 4.57 32.13 -30.07
C PRO A 603 3.40 31.31 -29.49
N LEU A 604 2.21 31.40 -30.09
CA LEU A 604 0.99 30.72 -29.63
C LEU A 604 1.20 29.22 -29.39
N GLY A 605 1.92 28.54 -30.28
CA GLY A 605 2.20 27.09 -30.15
C GLY A 605 3.01 26.76 -28.88
N ALA A 606 3.92 27.63 -28.47
CA ALA A 606 4.70 27.46 -27.25
C ALA A 606 3.81 27.63 -25.99
N ARG A 607 2.91 28.63 -26.01
CA ARG A 607 1.96 28.88 -24.89
C ARG A 607 0.93 27.76 -24.76
N ILE A 608 0.41 27.24 -25.89
CA ILE A 608 -0.47 26.05 -25.87
C ILE A 608 0.28 24.83 -25.33
N ARG A 609 1.54 24.63 -25.74
CA ARG A 609 2.36 23.52 -25.23
C ARG A 609 2.58 23.63 -23.72
N LYS A 610 2.88 24.81 -23.19
CA LYS A 610 3.01 25.06 -21.74
C LYS A 610 1.71 24.70 -21.01
N ALA A 611 0.56 25.16 -21.50
CA ALA A 611 -0.75 24.84 -20.92
C ALA A 611 -1.05 23.32 -20.92
N LYS A 612 -0.66 22.61 -21.99
CA LYS A 612 -0.77 21.15 -22.06
C LYS A 612 0.16 20.42 -21.07
N LEU A 613 1.37 20.93 -20.85
CA LEU A 613 2.30 20.39 -19.86
C LEU A 613 1.78 20.61 -18.42
N GLU A 614 1.11 21.74 -18.16
CA GLU A 614 0.41 22.02 -16.91
C GLU A 614 -0.91 21.23 -16.76
N LYS A 615 -1.29 20.44 -17.79
CA LYS A 615 -2.46 19.55 -17.80
C LYS A 615 -3.79 20.25 -17.53
N LEU A 616 -3.91 21.50 -18.01
CA LEU A 616 -5.11 22.31 -17.82
C LEU A 616 -6.33 21.66 -18.49
N PRO A 617 -7.54 21.72 -17.87
CA PRO A 617 -8.78 21.24 -18.49
C PRO A 617 -9.12 21.97 -19.79
N TYR A 618 -9.03 23.31 -19.79
CA TYR A 618 -9.42 24.13 -20.91
C TYR A 618 -8.39 25.19 -21.27
N VAL A 619 -8.11 25.32 -22.56
CA VAL A 619 -7.33 26.42 -23.14
C VAL A 619 -8.20 27.11 -24.18
N LEU A 620 -8.57 28.36 -23.94
CA LEU A 620 -9.30 29.19 -24.88
C LEU A 620 -8.32 29.98 -25.75
N VAL A 621 -8.51 29.93 -27.05
CA VAL A 621 -7.71 30.71 -28.02
C VAL A 621 -8.62 31.72 -28.69
N VAL A 622 -8.19 32.97 -28.75
CA VAL A 622 -8.95 34.06 -29.41
C VAL A 622 -8.15 34.73 -30.51
N GLY A 623 -8.74 34.80 -31.68
CA GLY A 623 -8.19 35.44 -32.88
C GLY A 623 -9.11 36.51 -33.46
N ASP A 624 -8.82 36.99 -34.67
CA ASP A 624 -9.58 38.08 -35.32
C ASP A 624 -11.08 37.78 -35.45
N ASP A 625 -11.41 36.54 -35.88
CA ASP A 625 -12.79 36.09 -36.06
C ASP A 625 -13.53 36.03 -34.69
N ASP A 626 -12.84 35.57 -33.63
CA ASP A 626 -13.39 35.45 -32.28
C ASP A 626 -13.69 36.82 -31.68
N VAL A 627 -12.77 37.78 -31.87
CA VAL A 627 -12.98 39.18 -31.42
C VAL A 627 -14.20 39.78 -32.12
N SER A 628 -14.34 39.55 -33.40
CA SER A 628 -15.42 40.10 -34.22
C SER A 628 -16.80 39.49 -33.90
N ALA A 629 -16.81 38.17 -33.61
CA ALA A 629 -18.03 37.41 -33.37
C ALA A 629 -18.37 37.24 -31.86
N HIS A 630 -17.52 37.74 -30.96
CA HIS A 630 -17.62 37.53 -29.50
C HIS A 630 -17.63 36.07 -29.09
N THR A 631 -16.77 35.27 -29.74
CA THR A 631 -16.62 33.81 -29.54
C THR A 631 -15.21 33.45 -29.03
N VAL A 632 -14.97 32.18 -28.81
CA VAL A 632 -13.67 31.60 -28.48
C VAL A 632 -13.46 30.27 -29.20
N GLY A 633 -12.21 29.94 -29.47
CA GLY A 633 -11.80 28.61 -29.84
C GLY A 633 -11.50 27.78 -28.58
N VAL A 634 -12.24 26.71 -28.29
CA VAL A 634 -12.13 25.89 -27.10
C VAL A 634 -11.23 24.68 -27.38
N ASN A 635 -10.11 24.58 -26.64
CA ASN A 635 -9.26 23.39 -26.62
C ASN A 635 -9.47 22.69 -25.28
N ALA A 636 -10.41 21.77 -25.21
CA ALA A 636 -10.61 20.92 -24.05
C ALA A 636 -9.58 19.78 -24.04
N ARG A 637 -9.10 19.42 -22.86
CA ARG A 637 -8.12 18.35 -22.69
C ARG A 637 -8.66 17.01 -23.21
N GLY A 638 -7.93 16.39 -24.16
CA GLY A 638 -8.30 15.10 -24.76
C GLY A 638 -9.44 15.14 -25.77
N LYS A 639 -9.89 16.34 -26.18
CA LYS A 639 -10.94 16.54 -27.20
C LYS A 639 -10.41 17.33 -28.39
N ASP A 640 -11.14 17.27 -29.50
CA ASP A 640 -10.87 18.10 -30.65
C ASP A 640 -11.21 19.59 -30.37
N VAL A 641 -10.59 20.48 -31.12
CA VAL A 641 -10.80 21.92 -30.96
C VAL A 641 -12.18 22.32 -31.52
N GLU A 642 -12.98 22.96 -30.67
CA GLU A 642 -14.23 23.58 -31.06
C GLU A 642 -14.00 25.08 -31.33
N ARG A 643 -14.53 25.62 -32.44
CA ARG A 643 -14.38 27.01 -32.84
C ARG A 643 -15.71 27.75 -32.83
N GLY A 644 -15.66 29.06 -32.59
CA GLY A 644 -16.84 29.90 -32.65
C GLY A 644 -17.84 29.62 -31.50
N VAL A 645 -17.36 29.18 -30.35
CA VAL A 645 -18.20 28.93 -29.18
C VAL A 645 -18.46 30.26 -28.49
N SER A 646 -19.72 30.57 -28.15
CA SER A 646 -20.01 31.78 -27.38
C SER A 646 -19.42 31.68 -25.98
N VAL A 647 -18.92 32.80 -25.44
CA VAL A 647 -18.33 32.81 -24.07
C VAL A 647 -19.36 32.38 -23.02
N SER A 648 -20.63 32.77 -23.18
CA SER A 648 -21.72 32.41 -22.27
C SER A 648 -22.02 30.91 -22.29
N ASP A 649 -22.04 30.26 -23.45
CA ASP A 649 -22.30 28.83 -23.56
C ASP A 649 -21.15 28.01 -23.00
N PHE A 650 -19.90 28.44 -23.27
CA PHE A 650 -18.72 27.84 -22.65
C PHE A 650 -18.79 27.91 -21.11
N ILE A 651 -19.09 29.09 -20.55
CA ILE A 651 -19.21 29.28 -19.10
C ILE A 651 -20.31 28.38 -18.52
N ALA A 652 -21.48 28.32 -19.17
CA ALA A 652 -22.57 27.47 -18.71
C ALA A 652 -22.19 25.99 -18.71
N ALA A 653 -21.54 25.51 -19.78
CA ALA A 653 -21.10 24.11 -19.88
C ALA A 653 -20.07 23.74 -18.81
N VAL A 654 -19.05 24.59 -18.59
CA VAL A 654 -18.01 24.31 -17.58
C VAL A 654 -18.57 24.37 -16.17
N ASN A 655 -19.49 25.30 -15.87
CA ASN A 655 -20.13 25.35 -14.56
C ASN A 655 -20.98 24.10 -14.29
N ALA A 656 -21.73 23.62 -15.29
CA ALA A 656 -22.48 22.37 -15.15
C ALA A 656 -21.55 21.16 -14.91
N GLU A 657 -20.38 21.09 -15.59
CA GLU A 657 -19.37 20.06 -15.35
C GLU A 657 -18.81 20.14 -13.91
N VAL A 658 -18.49 21.35 -13.43
CA VAL A 658 -17.99 21.57 -12.07
C VAL A 658 -19.02 21.21 -11.02
N GLU A 659 -20.30 21.55 -11.23
CA GLU A 659 -21.41 21.17 -10.33
C GLU A 659 -21.62 19.66 -10.28
N ALA A 660 -21.50 19.01 -11.41
CA ALA A 660 -21.58 17.54 -11.50
C ALA A 660 -20.34 16.82 -10.93
N ARG A 661 -19.28 17.54 -10.54
CA ARG A 661 -17.98 16.97 -10.12
C ARG A 661 -17.32 16.07 -11.18
N ALA A 662 -17.57 16.31 -12.46
CA ALA A 662 -17.05 15.56 -13.59
C ALA A 662 -15.65 16.04 -14.03
#